data_c86b7996b6290d19d5d2cebebde60764
#
_entry.id   c86b7996b6290d19d5d2cebebde60764
#
_cell.length_a   1.000
_cell.length_b   1.000
_cell.length_c   1.000
_cell.angle_alpha   90.00
_cell.angle_beta   90.00
_cell.angle_gamma   90.00
#
_symmetry.space_group_name_H-M   'P 1'
#
loop_
_entity.id
_entity.type
_entity.pdbx_description
1 polymer ?
#
loop_
_entity_poly.entity_id
_entity_poly.type
_entity_poly.pdbx_seq_one_letter_code
_entity_poly.pdbx_strand_id
1 'polypeptide(L)'
;MADSNSLLERALDQHRYGNLTEAAKGYRKFLRKNSTHPGALYLLGCLEYQTGRNDVATDLLLEAITVAPREAHYHNALGLALIALEKYEDAERSFGRAIELDNRGEFHGSLGLLHKKQNRLPEAIAEYKEALRLDATLADTHYNLGNALRANGETEEAVESFRRALKFNAEHIHSLATLAQVLRAEGRSGEAAEYLRKAIALQPEDPEMLCDLGDILRDSGELVEASALYQRAVKANPRMARAWYAGGCAQNALQEYFPAVMCFQKALELEADWLEARHNLARALYELGQVSAALSHFQKCAVQPLDASAHSRAMIAAIIPGAPEANNQMVLEARSTWAERDLPPLATARPVRPHGDGERLRIGYVSAFFQRDNWMKPIWGIVNEHDRSAFQVHLFSDAPASSIRHAYRVHRDDRFFDTTGLSNEDLAALIRQAEIDVLIDLNGYSAQRRLPLFMIRPAPVIIGWFNMYATTGMKCFDYLIGDEQVIPADEEQFYSEKILRVPGSYLTFSVDYPVPPVVAPPCLTTGRITFGSLASQYKITNEVIASWSRILELTPNSSLLLKNKHLASPTTQHFIYSLFKKNGVASEQVTFEGPEEHFEFLKAYERIDIALDPFPYNGGTTTTEAIWQGVPVIAFDGDRWASRTSASILRAGGLQEFVARDLEGYIALAARWGGLADNRDRLLKLRREMRSLLSASAVCDTRGFTLEMERIYATCWSNQCRAVAADGIENCESSPRLPVYTERQKR
;
A
#
# COMPACT_ATOMS: atom_id res chain seq x y z
N MET A 1 21.40 -73.29 -3.71
CA MET A 1 20.45 -72.50 -4.50
C MET A 1 19.30 -71.86 -3.63
N ALA A 2 18.70 -72.62 -2.70
CA ALA A 2 17.60 -72.02 -1.88
C ALA A 2 18.05 -70.86 -0.99
N ASP A 3 19.27 -70.89 -0.44
CA ASP A 3 19.75 -69.78 0.45
C ASP A 3 20.17 -68.55 -0.31
N SER A 4 20.53 -68.64 -1.60
CA SER A 4 20.84 -67.48 -2.47
C SER A 4 19.61 -66.77 -2.94
N ASN A 5 18.52 -67.45 -3.32
CA ASN A 5 17.27 -66.83 -3.73
C ASN A 5 16.61 -66.07 -2.59
N SER A 6 16.64 -66.62 -1.37
CA SER A 6 16.15 -65.93 -0.16
C SER A 6 16.93 -64.63 0.12
N LEU A 7 18.21 -64.53 -0.25
CA LEU A 7 19.00 -63.32 -0.10
C LEU A 7 18.57 -62.22 -1.10
N LEU A 8 18.29 -62.61 -2.35
CA LEU A 8 17.84 -61.68 -3.39
C LEU A 8 16.41 -61.14 -3.07
N GLU A 9 15.53 -62.05 -2.65
CA GLU A 9 14.17 -61.68 -2.24
C GLU A 9 14.17 -60.67 -1.07
N ARG A 10 14.97 -60.93 -0.02
CA ARG A 10 15.13 -60.00 1.12
C ARG A 10 15.68 -58.64 0.68
N ALA A 11 16.66 -58.63 -0.23
CA ALA A 11 17.17 -57.36 -0.76
C ALA A 11 16.11 -56.57 -1.57
N LEU A 12 15.28 -57.29 -2.34
CA LEU A 12 14.17 -56.70 -3.07
C LEU A 12 13.10 -56.13 -2.12
N ASP A 13 12.76 -56.82 -1.03
CA ASP A 13 11.85 -56.34 -0.01
C ASP A 13 12.40 -55.06 0.66
N GLN A 14 13.68 -55.06 1.04
CA GLN A 14 14.33 -53.83 1.56
C GLN A 14 14.26 -52.67 0.56
N HIS A 15 14.44 -52.95 -0.74
CA HIS A 15 14.32 -51.97 -1.80
C HIS A 15 12.89 -51.41 -1.88
N ARG A 16 11.86 -52.27 -1.84
CA ARG A 16 10.44 -51.89 -1.83
C ARG A 16 10.04 -51.06 -0.62
N TYR A 17 10.63 -51.33 0.55
CA TYR A 17 10.43 -50.56 1.78
C TYR A 17 11.26 -49.27 1.85
N GLY A 18 12.02 -48.94 0.80
CA GLY A 18 12.82 -47.70 0.74
C GLY A 18 14.14 -47.76 1.52
N ASN A 19 14.51 -48.94 2.07
CA ASN A 19 15.76 -49.16 2.79
C ASN A 19 16.93 -49.34 1.82
N LEU A 20 17.21 -48.32 1.00
CA LEU A 20 18.14 -48.43 -0.15
C LEU A 20 19.56 -48.92 0.22
N THR A 21 20.07 -48.47 1.39
CA THR A 21 21.41 -48.88 1.85
C THR A 21 21.50 -50.38 2.13
N GLU A 22 20.50 -50.97 2.81
CA GLU A 22 20.46 -52.37 3.11
C GLU A 22 20.15 -53.21 1.87
N ALA A 23 19.29 -52.73 0.98
CA ALA A 23 19.02 -53.34 -0.32
C ALA A 23 20.32 -53.45 -1.15
N ALA A 24 21.12 -52.36 -1.26
CA ALA A 24 22.39 -52.34 -1.97
C ALA A 24 23.39 -53.35 -1.40
N LYS A 25 23.52 -53.46 -0.07
CA LYS A 25 24.34 -54.44 0.59
C LYS A 25 23.90 -55.88 0.24
N GLY A 26 22.58 -56.09 0.25
CA GLY A 26 21.97 -57.38 -0.09
C GLY A 26 22.28 -57.80 -1.53
N TYR A 27 22.02 -56.87 -2.51
CA TYR A 27 22.32 -57.14 -3.93
C TYR A 27 23.81 -57.40 -4.17
N ARG A 28 24.71 -56.58 -3.61
CA ARG A 28 26.17 -56.79 -3.73
C ARG A 28 26.61 -58.12 -3.09
N LYS A 29 26.04 -58.53 -1.96
CA LYS A 29 26.32 -59.81 -1.31
C LYS A 29 25.87 -60.99 -2.18
N PHE A 30 24.71 -60.86 -2.83
CA PHE A 30 24.19 -61.87 -3.78
C PHE A 30 25.10 -61.95 -5.01
N LEU A 31 25.50 -60.83 -5.61
CA LEU A 31 26.36 -60.80 -6.80
C LEU A 31 27.77 -61.27 -6.55
N ARG A 32 28.31 -61.23 -5.33
CA ARG A 32 29.59 -61.89 -5.00
C ARG A 32 29.59 -63.42 -5.23
N LYS A 33 28.41 -64.04 -5.13
CA LYS A 33 28.27 -65.51 -5.38
C LYS A 33 27.68 -65.79 -6.76
N ASN A 34 27.03 -64.88 -7.38
CA ASN A 34 26.29 -64.98 -8.65
C ASN A 34 26.58 -63.76 -9.52
N SER A 35 27.84 -63.52 -9.85
CA SER A 35 28.33 -62.27 -10.47
C SER A 35 27.66 -61.92 -11.79
N THR A 36 27.18 -62.89 -12.53
CA THR A 36 26.52 -62.69 -13.83
C THR A 36 25.01 -62.85 -13.78
N HIS A 37 24.39 -62.71 -12.61
CA HIS A 37 22.94 -62.83 -12.52
C HIS A 37 22.26 -61.50 -13.02
N PRO A 38 21.63 -61.52 -14.22
CA PRO A 38 21.21 -60.29 -14.90
C PRO A 38 20.17 -59.49 -14.11
N GLY A 39 19.18 -60.16 -13.48
CA GLY A 39 18.18 -59.48 -12.68
C GLY A 39 18.73 -58.79 -11.42
N ALA A 40 19.79 -59.37 -10.78
CA ALA A 40 20.41 -58.72 -9.62
C ALA A 40 21.28 -57.52 -10.04
N LEU A 41 22.00 -57.62 -11.18
CA LEU A 41 22.73 -56.51 -11.78
C LEU A 41 21.77 -55.35 -12.13
N TYR A 42 20.64 -55.67 -12.79
CA TYR A 42 19.60 -54.68 -13.12
C TYR A 42 19.05 -54.00 -11.87
N LEU A 43 18.61 -54.76 -10.86
CA LEU A 43 18.06 -54.21 -9.62
C LEU A 43 19.06 -53.32 -8.86
N LEU A 44 20.33 -53.73 -8.83
CA LEU A 44 21.39 -52.91 -8.24
C LEU A 44 21.66 -51.68 -9.10
N GLY A 45 21.65 -51.77 -10.42
CA GLY A 45 21.77 -50.64 -11.36
C GLY A 45 20.64 -49.61 -11.17
N CYS A 46 19.39 -50.06 -11.07
CA CYS A 46 18.28 -49.18 -10.77
C CYS A 46 18.43 -48.48 -9.41
N LEU A 47 18.89 -49.18 -8.37
CA LEU A 47 19.12 -48.60 -7.05
C LEU A 47 20.27 -47.59 -7.07
N GLU A 48 21.37 -47.88 -7.79
CA GLU A 48 22.49 -46.94 -7.96
C GLU A 48 22.03 -45.66 -8.70
N TYR A 49 21.18 -45.79 -9.72
CA TYR A 49 20.51 -44.66 -10.39
C TYR A 49 19.66 -43.83 -9.41
N GLN A 50 18.80 -44.48 -8.62
CA GLN A 50 17.97 -43.82 -7.60
C GLN A 50 18.79 -43.06 -6.55
N THR A 51 20.02 -43.52 -6.26
CA THR A 51 20.95 -42.90 -5.31
C THR A 51 21.93 -41.92 -5.95
N GLY A 52 21.75 -41.58 -7.24
CA GLY A 52 22.56 -40.62 -7.99
C GLY A 52 23.92 -41.09 -8.46
N ARG A 53 24.25 -42.38 -8.29
CA ARG A 53 25.51 -42.93 -8.75
C ARG A 53 25.38 -43.47 -10.19
N ASN A 54 25.17 -42.56 -11.12
CA ASN A 54 24.75 -42.84 -12.49
C ASN A 54 25.82 -43.57 -13.31
N ASP A 55 27.11 -43.34 -13.07
CA ASP A 55 28.19 -44.08 -13.74
C ASP A 55 28.16 -45.56 -13.35
N VAL A 56 28.06 -45.84 -12.04
CA VAL A 56 27.95 -47.20 -11.52
C VAL A 56 26.69 -47.90 -12.01
N ALA A 57 25.57 -47.16 -12.07
CA ALA A 57 24.31 -47.66 -12.60
C ALA A 57 24.46 -48.06 -14.07
N THR A 58 25.12 -47.24 -14.89
CA THR A 58 25.37 -47.50 -16.31
C THR A 58 26.20 -48.77 -16.51
N ASP A 59 27.29 -48.92 -15.75
CA ASP A 59 28.15 -50.11 -15.85
C ASP A 59 27.41 -51.40 -15.50
N LEU A 60 26.66 -51.39 -14.39
CA LEU A 60 25.87 -52.54 -13.94
C LEU A 60 24.75 -52.90 -14.94
N LEU A 61 24.10 -51.92 -15.54
CA LEU A 61 23.05 -52.11 -16.54
C LEU A 61 23.62 -52.65 -17.87
N LEU A 62 24.80 -52.19 -18.29
CA LEU A 62 25.53 -52.76 -19.43
C LEU A 62 25.94 -54.21 -19.20
N GLU A 63 26.43 -54.56 -18.00
CA GLU A 63 26.71 -55.94 -17.62
C GLU A 63 25.43 -56.78 -17.67
N ALA A 64 24.29 -56.29 -17.14
CA ALA A 64 23.01 -56.98 -17.18
C ALA A 64 22.55 -57.24 -18.62
N ILE A 65 22.67 -56.25 -19.50
CA ILE A 65 22.34 -56.35 -20.94
C ILE A 65 23.26 -57.32 -21.66
N THR A 66 24.56 -57.38 -21.31
CA THR A 66 25.50 -58.31 -21.92
C THR A 66 25.09 -59.79 -21.66
N VAL A 67 24.50 -60.02 -20.49
CA VAL A 67 24.03 -61.38 -20.11
C VAL A 67 22.62 -61.65 -20.68
N ALA A 68 21.76 -60.68 -20.70
CA ALA A 68 20.38 -60.82 -21.14
C ALA A 68 19.96 -59.68 -22.10
N PRO A 69 20.42 -59.68 -23.37
CA PRO A 69 20.28 -58.58 -24.31
C PRO A 69 18.86 -58.35 -24.84
N ARG A 70 17.92 -59.24 -24.55
CA ARG A 70 16.51 -59.16 -25.00
C ARG A 70 15.56 -58.64 -23.94
N GLU A 71 16.05 -58.24 -22.78
CA GLU A 71 15.26 -57.72 -21.70
C GLU A 71 15.05 -56.19 -21.89
N ALA A 72 13.90 -55.81 -22.45
CA ALA A 72 13.57 -54.42 -22.80
C ALA A 72 13.72 -53.43 -21.63
N HIS A 73 13.35 -53.86 -20.41
CA HIS A 73 13.45 -53.01 -19.20
C HIS A 73 14.91 -52.66 -18.86
N TYR A 74 15.90 -53.50 -19.21
CA TYR A 74 17.30 -53.18 -18.94
C TYR A 74 17.80 -52.08 -19.85
N HIS A 75 17.40 -52.08 -21.10
CA HIS A 75 17.69 -51.01 -22.05
C HIS A 75 17.03 -49.72 -21.66
N ASN A 76 15.78 -49.76 -21.21
CA ASN A 76 15.07 -48.55 -20.70
C ASN A 76 15.77 -47.97 -19.46
N ALA A 77 16.14 -48.81 -18.48
CA ALA A 77 16.84 -48.34 -17.30
C ALA A 77 18.23 -47.75 -17.64
N LEU A 78 18.96 -48.36 -18.60
CA LEU A 78 20.21 -47.80 -19.11
C LEU A 78 19.97 -46.41 -19.74
N GLY A 79 18.94 -46.26 -20.56
CA GLY A 79 18.59 -44.99 -21.15
C GLY A 79 18.34 -43.87 -20.10
N LEU A 80 17.62 -44.19 -18.99
CA LEU A 80 17.40 -43.26 -17.89
C LEU A 80 18.70 -42.86 -17.17
N ALA A 81 19.60 -43.82 -16.91
CA ALA A 81 20.91 -43.56 -16.33
C ALA A 81 21.79 -42.69 -17.25
N LEU A 82 21.73 -42.90 -18.56
CA LEU A 82 22.46 -42.14 -19.56
C LEU A 82 21.91 -40.70 -19.70
N ILE A 83 20.59 -40.46 -19.56
CA ILE A 83 20.02 -39.10 -19.45
C ILE A 83 20.66 -38.35 -18.27
N ALA A 84 20.78 -38.98 -17.12
CA ALA A 84 21.37 -38.37 -15.94
C ALA A 84 22.88 -38.06 -16.08
N LEU A 85 23.55 -38.71 -17.03
CA LEU A 85 24.92 -38.42 -17.44
C LEU A 85 25.04 -37.53 -18.68
N GLU A 86 23.91 -36.96 -19.16
CA GLU A 86 23.80 -36.13 -20.36
C GLU A 86 24.29 -36.80 -21.65
N LYS A 87 24.36 -38.14 -21.67
CA LYS A 87 24.72 -38.96 -22.85
C LYS A 87 23.50 -39.25 -23.70
N TYR A 88 22.94 -38.21 -24.30
CA TYR A 88 21.61 -38.25 -24.93
C TYR A 88 21.51 -39.16 -26.15
N GLU A 89 22.55 -39.22 -26.98
CA GLU A 89 22.57 -40.10 -28.16
C GLU A 89 22.55 -41.58 -27.76
N ASP A 90 23.30 -41.95 -26.73
CA ASP A 90 23.34 -43.32 -26.20
C ASP A 90 22.00 -43.66 -25.51
N ALA A 91 21.40 -42.69 -24.81
CA ALA A 91 20.08 -42.84 -24.21
C ALA A 91 19.00 -43.09 -25.28
N GLU A 92 19.00 -42.33 -26.38
CA GLU A 92 18.04 -42.48 -27.49
C GLU A 92 18.16 -43.87 -28.12
N ARG A 93 19.40 -44.36 -28.36
CA ARG A 93 19.62 -45.72 -28.86
C ARG A 93 19.13 -46.79 -27.87
N SER A 94 19.32 -46.58 -26.58
CA SER A 94 18.88 -47.50 -25.55
C SER A 94 17.37 -47.60 -25.46
N PHE A 95 16.65 -46.44 -25.49
CA PHE A 95 15.20 -46.44 -25.55
C PHE A 95 14.65 -47.01 -26.85
N GLY A 96 15.24 -46.67 -28.00
CA GLY A 96 14.89 -47.30 -29.27
C GLY A 96 14.98 -48.82 -29.21
N ARG A 97 16.05 -49.34 -28.60
CA ARG A 97 16.21 -50.79 -28.43
C ARG A 97 15.18 -51.39 -27.48
N ALA A 98 14.80 -50.69 -26.40
CA ALA A 98 13.76 -51.14 -25.50
C ALA A 98 12.41 -51.26 -26.22
N ILE A 99 12.04 -50.24 -27.03
CA ILE A 99 10.80 -50.19 -27.80
C ILE A 99 10.77 -51.29 -28.90
N GLU A 100 11.89 -51.54 -29.60
CA GLU A 100 12.01 -52.63 -30.56
C GLU A 100 11.78 -54.01 -29.95
N LEU A 101 12.23 -54.23 -28.72
CA LEU A 101 12.13 -55.49 -28.01
C LEU A 101 10.71 -55.71 -27.44
N ASP A 102 10.11 -54.65 -26.91
CA ASP A 102 8.79 -54.73 -26.33
C ASP A 102 8.14 -53.29 -26.42
N ASN A 103 7.10 -53.11 -27.21
CA ASN A 103 6.48 -51.84 -27.47
C ASN A 103 5.53 -51.48 -26.33
N ARG A 104 6.04 -50.87 -25.25
CA ARG A 104 5.30 -50.47 -24.07
C ARG A 104 5.21 -48.93 -23.91
N GLY A 105 4.10 -48.47 -23.36
CA GLY A 105 3.88 -47.04 -23.09
C GLY A 105 4.95 -46.43 -22.18
N GLU A 106 5.45 -47.17 -21.18
CA GLU A 106 6.53 -46.72 -20.30
C GLU A 106 7.83 -46.33 -21.04
N PHE A 107 8.21 -47.08 -22.10
CA PHE A 107 9.43 -46.82 -22.86
C PHE A 107 9.30 -45.59 -23.76
N HIS A 108 8.14 -45.40 -24.36
CA HIS A 108 7.78 -44.16 -25.08
C HIS A 108 7.76 -42.96 -24.11
N GLY A 109 7.22 -43.12 -22.89
CA GLY A 109 7.28 -42.10 -21.84
C GLY A 109 8.71 -41.68 -21.50
N SER A 110 9.62 -42.66 -21.41
CA SER A 110 11.05 -42.40 -21.15
C SER A 110 11.75 -41.71 -22.34
N LEU A 111 11.43 -42.09 -23.58
CA LEU A 111 11.93 -41.41 -24.78
C LEU A 111 11.40 -39.97 -24.88
N GLY A 112 10.11 -39.77 -24.56
CA GLY A 112 9.52 -38.43 -24.45
C GLY A 112 10.24 -37.55 -23.42
N LEU A 113 10.65 -38.10 -22.27
CA LEU A 113 11.45 -37.40 -21.27
C LEU A 113 12.81 -36.96 -21.82
N LEU A 114 13.47 -37.82 -22.61
CA LEU A 114 14.72 -37.48 -23.28
C LEU A 114 14.52 -36.30 -24.24
N HIS A 115 13.54 -36.37 -25.14
CA HIS A 115 13.26 -35.28 -26.08
C HIS A 115 12.93 -33.97 -25.37
N LYS A 116 12.18 -34.03 -24.28
CA LYS A 116 11.91 -32.85 -23.43
C LYS A 116 13.20 -32.26 -22.85
N LYS A 117 14.13 -33.10 -22.35
CA LYS A 117 15.44 -32.64 -21.83
C LYS A 117 16.30 -31.99 -22.91
N GLN A 118 16.18 -32.41 -24.15
CA GLN A 118 16.82 -31.80 -25.32
C GLN A 118 16.07 -30.59 -25.88
N ASN A 119 14.99 -30.16 -25.23
CA ASN A 119 14.08 -29.10 -25.69
C ASN A 119 13.41 -29.37 -27.06
N ARG A 120 13.30 -30.65 -27.44
CA ARG A 120 12.58 -31.12 -28.63
C ARG A 120 11.13 -31.39 -28.26
N LEU A 121 10.37 -30.29 -28.02
CA LEU A 121 9.02 -30.38 -27.47
C LEU A 121 8.02 -31.11 -28.38
N PRO A 122 8.00 -30.89 -29.72
CA PRO A 122 7.06 -31.61 -30.60
C PRO A 122 7.27 -33.12 -30.55
N GLU A 123 8.54 -33.60 -30.55
CA GLU A 123 8.87 -35.03 -30.47
C GLU A 123 8.51 -35.57 -29.10
N ALA A 124 8.78 -34.83 -28.03
CA ALA A 124 8.39 -35.24 -26.68
C ALA A 124 6.87 -35.45 -26.57
N ILE A 125 6.08 -34.51 -27.11
CA ILE A 125 4.61 -34.58 -27.13
C ILE A 125 4.14 -35.81 -27.94
N ALA A 126 4.75 -36.07 -29.08
CA ALA A 126 4.41 -37.25 -29.91
C ALA A 126 4.66 -38.56 -29.14
N GLU A 127 5.83 -38.67 -28.49
CA GLU A 127 6.19 -39.88 -27.72
C GLU A 127 5.29 -40.07 -26.48
N TYR A 128 4.95 -38.99 -25.77
CA TYR A 128 3.99 -39.06 -24.65
C TYR A 128 2.57 -39.44 -25.14
N LYS A 129 2.12 -38.92 -26.27
CA LYS A 129 0.82 -39.30 -26.86
C LYS A 129 0.83 -40.79 -27.26
N GLU A 130 1.92 -41.30 -27.84
CA GLU A 130 2.07 -42.74 -28.14
C GLU A 130 2.12 -43.61 -26.89
N ALA A 131 2.86 -43.18 -25.85
CA ALA A 131 2.87 -43.84 -24.56
C ALA A 131 1.43 -44.01 -23.99
N LEU A 132 0.62 -42.95 -24.05
CA LEU A 132 -0.74 -42.94 -23.53
C LEU A 132 -1.76 -43.65 -24.45
N ARG A 133 -1.42 -43.82 -25.74
CA ARG A 133 -2.18 -44.70 -26.66
C ARG A 133 -2.01 -46.16 -26.29
N LEU A 134 -0.81 -46.53 -25.87
CA LEU A 134 -0.47 -47.91 -25.44
C LEU A 134 -0.98 -48.23 -24.04
N ASP A 135 -0.85 -47.26 -23.13
CA ASP A 135 -1.37 -47.37 -21.75
C ASP A 135 -1.87 -46.02 -21.27
N ALA A 136 -3.19 -45.83 -21.34
CA ALA A 136 -3.88 -44.58 -20.94
C ALA A 136 -3.86 -44.34 -19.42
N THR A 137 -3.39 -45.28 -18.59
CA THR A 137 -3.44 -45.19 -17.12
C THR A 137 -2.20 -44.55 -16.51
N LEU A 138 -1.17 -44.24 -17.30
CA LEU A 138 0.12 -43.70 -16.88
C LEU A 138 -0.01 -42.26 -16.40
N ALA A 139 -0.29 -42.05 -15.12
CA ALA A 139 -0.50 -40.71 -14.52
C ALA A 139 0.71 -39.79 -14.70
N ASP A 140 1.94 -40.32 -14.47
CA ASP A 140 3.18 -39.53 -14.65
C ASP A 140 3.39 -39.12 -16.11
N THR A 141 2.98 -39.94 -17.07
CA THR A 141 3.06 -39.59 -18.50
C THR A 141 2.06 -38.50 -18.87
N HIS A 142 0.83 -38.54 -18.34
CA HIS A 142 -0.12 -37.44 -18.47
C HIS A 142 0.41 -36.12 -17.88
N TYR A 143 1.04 -36.18 -16.71
CA TYR A 143 1.70 -35.02 -16.12
C TYR A 143 2.84 -34.47 -16.98
N ASN A 144 3.70 -35.37 -17.50
CA ASN A 144 4.81 -35.00 -18.37
C ASN A 144 4.33 -34.41 -19.71
N LEU A 145 3.27 -34.97 -20.30
CA LEU A 145 2.62 -34.45 -21.49
C LEU A 145 2.05 -33.03 -21.21
N GLY A 146 1.35 -32.83 -20.09
CA GLY A 146 0.83 -31.53 -19.69
C GLY A 146 1.95 -30.49 -19.57
N ASN A 147 3.08 -30.84 -18.99
CA ASN A 147 4.24 -29.93 -18.91
C ASN A 147 4.87 -29.64 -20.27
N ALA A 148 4.92 -30.61 -21.18
CA ALA A 148 5.46 -30.43 -22.53
C ALA A 148 4.52 -29.52 -23.36
N LEU A 149 3.20 -29.76 -23.30
CA LEU A 149 2.18 -28.94 -23.96
C LEU A 149 2.21 -27.49 -23.47
N ARG A 150 2.30 -27.29 -22.13
CA ARG A 150 2.44 -25.95 -21.53
C ARG A 150 3.68 -25.22 -22.08
N ALA A 151 4.82 -25.91 -22.13
CA ALA A 151 6.05 -25.34 -22.66
C ALA A 151 5.95 -25.03 -24.16
N ASN A 152 5.11 -25.77 -24.90
CA ASN A 152 4.85 -25.56 -26.33
C ASN A 152 3.77 -24.49 -26.59
N GLY A 153 3.15 -23.92 -25.53
CA GLY A 153 2.09 -22.89 -25.65
C GLY A 153 0.66 -23.44 -25.77
N GLU A 154 0.48 -24.75 -25.67
CA GLU A 154 -0.81 -25.46 -25.80
C GLU A 154 -1.46 -25.61 -24.41
N THR A 155 -1.86 -24.48 -23.80
CA THR A 155 -2.26 -24.42 -22.39
C THR A 155 -3.53 -25.20 -22.08
N GLU A 156 -4.55 -25.15 -22.96
CA GLU A 156 -5.83 -25.85 -22.75
C GLU A 156 -5.64 -27.37 -22.76
N GLU A 157 -4.83 -27.90 -23.71
CA GLU A 157 -4.50 -29.32 -23.77
C GLU A 157 -3.65 -29.76 -22.58
N ALA A 158 -2.78 -28.87 -22.08
CA ALA A 158 -2.01 -29.10 -20.86
C ALA A 158 -2.92 -29.28 -19.64
N VAL A 159 -3.91 -28.40 -19.47
CA VAL A 159 -4.92 -28.50 -18.40
C VAL A 159 -5.64 -29.84 -18.45
N GLU A 160 -6.08 -30.25 -19.63
CA GLU A 160 -6.77 -31.54 -19.80
C GLU A 160 -5.84 -32.72 -19.47
N SER A 161 -4.57 -32.64 -19.84
CA SER A 161 -3.57 -33.67 -19.53
C SER A 161 -3.33 -33.78 -18.02
N PHE A 162 -3.22 -32.65 -17.30
CA PHE A 162 -3.10 -32.70 -15.83
C PHE A 162 -4.37 -33.26 -15.17
N ARG A 163 -5.56 -32.93 -15.67
CA ARG A 163 -6.82 -33.51 -15.16
C ARG A 163 -6.87 -35.02 -15.38
N ARG A 164 -6.36 -35.51 -16.51
CA ARG A 164 -6.25 -36.96 -16.76
C ARG A 164 -5.25 -37.63 -15.82
N ALA A 165 -4.12 -36.98 -15.55
CA ALA A 165 -3.18 -37.47 -14.53
C ALA A 165 -3.90 -37.67 -13.19
N LEU A 166 -4.69 -36.68 -12.75
CA LEU A 166 -5.48 -36.73 -11.50
C LEU A 166 -6.64 -37.74 -11.54
N LYS A 167 -7.18 -38.04 -12.72
CA LYS A 167 -8.19 -39.10 -12.89
C LYS A 167 -7.63 -40.47 -12.56
N PHE A 168 -6.37 -40.74 -12.94
CA PHE A 168 -5.71 -42.02 -12.71
C PHE A 168 -4.96 -42.10 -11.37
N ASN A 169 -4.47 -40.94 -10.89
CA ASN A 169 -3.89 -40.79 -9.56
C ASN A 169 -4.36 -39.49 -8.93
N ALA A 170 -5.42 -39.56 -8.13
CA ALA A 170 -6.03 -38.39 -7.47
C ALA A 170 -5.10 -37.71 -6.46
N GLU A 171 -4.07 -38.40 -5.98
CA GLU A 171 -3.07 -37.91 -5.03
C GLU A 171 -1.77 -37.47 -5.72
N HIS A 172 -1.76 -37.32 -7.04
CA HIS A 172 -0.57 -36.88 -7.77
C HIS A 172 -0.27 -35.40 -7.49
N ILE A 173 0.48 -35.13 -6.43
CA ILE A 173 0.74 -33.79 -5.87
C ILE A 173 1.26 -32.81 -6.92
N HIS A 174 2.22 -33.24 -7.75
CA HIS A 174 2.78 -32.40 -8.80
C HIS A 174 1.73 -31.96 -9.82
N SER A 175 0.78 -32.84 -10.17
CA SER A 175 -0.32 -32.44 -11.06
C SER A 175 -1.28 -31.48 -10.38
N LEU A 176 -1.62 -31.69 -9.09
CA LEU A 176 -2.46 -30.77 -8.32
C LEU A 176 -1.85 -29.35 -8.28
N ALA A 177 -0.58 -29.26 -7.90
CA ALA A 177 0.12 -27.97 -7.76
C ALA A 177 0.32 -27.28 -9.13
N THR A 178 0.78 -28.02 -10.14
CA THR A 178 1.04 -27.44 -11.47
C THR A 178 -0.25 -27.01 -12.17
N LEU A 179 -1.31 -27.84 -12.09
CA LEU A 179 -2.62 -27.50 -12.63
C LEU A 179 -3.17 -26.21 -11.96
N ALA A 180 -3.01 -26.08 -10.66
CA ALA A 180 -3.44 -24.87 -9.95
C ALA A 180 -2.69 -23.61 -10.42
N GLN A 181 -1.36 -23.72 -10.64
CA GLN A 181 -0.57 -22.60 -11.17
C GLN A 181 -1.02 -22.20 -12.58
N VAL A 182 -1.32 -23.16 -13.45
CA VAL A 182 -1.82 -22.89 -14.81
C VAL A 182 -3.18 -22.24 -14.76
N LEU A 183 -4.11 -22.77 -13.97
CA LEU A 183 -5.47 -22.21 -13.82
C LEU A 183 -5.46 -20.79 -13.25
N ARG A 184 -4.56 -20.53 -12.30
CA ARG A 184 -4.36 -19.16 -11.78
C ARG A 184 -3.91 -18.19 -12.88
N ALA A 185 -2.95 -18.60 -13.71
CA ALA A 185 -2.48 -17.78 -14.82
C ALA A 185 -3.58 -17.49 -15.86
N GLU A 186 -4.55 -18.39 -16.00
CA GLU A 186 -5.75 -18.21 -16.83
C GLU A 186 -6.89 -17.41 -16.15
N GLY A 187 -6.67 -16.91 -14.93
CA GLY A 187 -7.69 -16.18 -14.17
C GLY A 187 -8.76 -17.07 -13.51
N ARG A 188 -8.60 -18.40 -13.54
CA ARG A 188 -9.51 -19.39 -12.94
C ARG A 188 -9.15 -19.67 -11.49
N SER A 189 -9.06 -18.61 -10.68
CA SER A 189 -8.53 -18.64 -9.31
C SER A 189 -9.32 -19.57 -8.38
N GLY A 190 -10.64 -19.66 -8.52
CA GLY A 190 -11.47 -20.56 -7.69
C GLY A 190 -11.11 -22.02 -7.87
N GLU A 191 -10.99 -22.49 -9.12
CA GLU A 191 -10.56 -23.86 -9.40
C GLU A 191 -9.13 -24.13 -8.94
N ALA A 192 -8.23 -23.16 -9.14
CA ALA A 192 -6.85 -23.25 -8.67
C ALA A 192 -6.77 -23.46 -7.15
N ALA A 193 -7.56 -22.71 -6.37
CA ALA A 193 -7.62 -22.84 -4.92
C ALA A 193 -8.09 -24.24 -4.48
N GLU A 194 -9.08 -24.84 -5.18
CA GLU A 194 -9.55 -26.20 -4.86
C GLU A 194 -8.46 -27.24 -5.04
N TYR A 195 -7.66 -27.18 -6.13
CA TYR A 195 -6.56 -28.09 -6.37
C TYR A 195 -5.42 -27.90 -5.36
N LEU A 196 -5.08 -26.65 -5.01
CA LEU A 196 -4.08 -26.38 -3.98
C LEU A 196 -4.50 -26.88 -2.59
N ARG A 197 -5.79 -26.70 -2.21
CA ARG A 197 -6.29 -27.25 -0.95
C ARG A 197 -6.14 -28.80 -0.89
N LYS A 198 -6.39 -29.49 -2.00
CA LYS A 198 -6.14 -30.94 -2.10
C LYS A 198 -4.67 -31.27 -1.97
N ALA A 199 -3.78 -30.52 -2.65
CA ALA A 199 -2.33 -30.73 -2.57
C ALA A 199 -1.80 -30.49 -1.13
N ILE A 200 -2.27 -29.42 -0.47
CA ILE A 200 -1.91 -29.09 0.92
C ILE A 200 -2.46 -30.13 1.90
N ALA A 201 -3.61 -30.76 1.64
CA ALA A 201 -4.11 -31.85 2.46
C ALA A 201 -3.16 -33.08 2.45
N LEU A 202 -2.47 -33.30 1.33
CA LEU A 202 -1.46 -34.38 1.18
C LEU A 202 -0.09 -33.97 1.74
N GLN A 203 0.29 -32.72 1.56
CA GLN A 203 1.56 -32.14 2.07
C GLN A 203 1.30 -30.81 2.81
N PRO A 204 0.89 -30.87 4.10
CA PRO A 204 0.43 -29.70 4.85
C PRO A 204 1.50 -28.64 5.10
N GLU A 205 2.76 -28.97 5.04
CA GLU A 205 3.90 -28.10 5.37
C GLU A 205 4.72 -27.69 4.13
N ASP A 206 4.18 -27.88 2.91
CA ASP A 206 4.88 -27.42 1.70
C ASP A 206 4.75 -25.90 1.58
N PRO A 207 5.87 -25.13 1.70
CA PRO A 207 5.81 -23.69 1.77
C PRO A 207 5.43 -23.03 0.44
N GLU A 208 5.75 -23.66 -0.70
CA GLU A 208 5.37 -23.12 -2.02
C GLU A 208 3.87 -23.21 -2.25
N MET A 209 3.26 -24.36 -1.96
CA MET A 209 1.81 -24.56 -2.10
C MET A 209 1.03 -23.65 -1.14
N LEU A 210 1.53 -23.47 0.10
CA LEU A 210 0.94 -22.54 1.06
C LEU A 210 0.98 -21.10 0.56
N CYS A 211 2.11 -20.67 -0.03
CA CYS A 211 2.23 -19.33 -0.64
C CYS A 211 1.33 -19.18 -1.86
N ASP A 212 1.27 -20.16 -2.74
CA ASP A 212 0.45 -20.09 -3.94
C ASP A 212 -1.05 -19.99 -3.61
N LEU A 213 -1.53 -20.75 -2.62
CA LEU A 213 -2.90 -20.60 -2.12
C LEU A 213 -3.11 -19.24 -1.44
N GLY A 214 -2.14 -18.81 -0.63
CA GLY A 214 -2.16 -17.51 0.01
C GLY A 214 -2.25 -16.35 -0.99
N ASP A 215 -1.52 -16.42 -2.11
CA ASP A 215 -1.58 -15.42 -3.17
C ASP A 215 -2.97 -15.36 -3.82
N ILE A 216 -3.58 -16.52 -4.10
CA ILE A 216 -4.95 -16.57 -4.68
C ILE A 216 -5.96 -15.94 -3.72
N LEU A 217 -5.90 -16.29 -2.44
CA LEU A 217 -6.82 -15.77 -1.43
C LEU A 217 -6.61 -14.26 -1.20
N ARG A 218 -5.37 -13.78 -1.21
CA ARG A 218 -5.07 -12.36 -1.12
C ARG A 218 -5.68 -11.59 -2.30
N ASP A 219 -5.52 -12.11 -3.51
CA ASP A 219 -6.03 -11.48 -4.73
C ASP A 219 -7.59 -11.51 -4.77
N SER A 220 -8.22 -12.48 -4.08
CA SER A 220 -9.70 -12.51 -3.88
C SER A 220 -10.18 -11.69 -2.69
N GLY A 221 -9.26 -11.08 -1.90
CA GLY A 221 -9.62 -10.27 -0.73
C GLY A 221 -9.78 -11.06 0.58
N GLU A 222 -9.55 -12.36 0.58
CA GLU A 222 -9.59 -13.24 1.77
C GLU A 222 -8.29 -13.13 2.60
N LEU A 223 -8.01 -11.90 3.05
CA LEU A 223 -6.70 -11.50 3.60
C LEU A 223 -6.34 -12.24 4.89
N VAL A 224 -7.31 -12.57 5.73
CA VAL A 224 -7.07 -13.24 7.02
C VAL A 224 -6.56 -14.67 6.79
N GLU A 225 -7.22 -15.42 5.90
CA GLU A 225 -6.81 -16.79 5.57
C GLU A 225 -5.46 -16.78 4.83
N ALA A 226 -5.26 -15.86 3.88
CA ALA A 226 -3.98 -15.67 3.20
C ALA A 226 -2.83 -15.42 4.19
N SER A 227 -3.02 -14.53 5.16
CA SER A 227 -2.04 -14.24 6.21
C SER A 227 -1.69 -15.48 7.03
N ALA A 228 -2.67 -16.30 7.40
CA ALA A 228 -2.44 -17.54 8.14
C ALA A 228 -1.63 -18.57 7.33
N LEU A 229 -1.87 -18.65 6.02
CA LEU A 229 -1.10 -19.53 5.12
C LEU A 229 0.35 -19.08 4.99
N TYR A 230 0.60 -17.77 4.82
CA TYR A 230 1.97 -17.26 4.79
C TYR A 230 2.71 -17.48 6.12
N GLN A 231 2.03 -17.36 7.26
CA GLN A 231 2.62 -17.68 8.56
C GLN A 231 3.02 -19.16 8.65
N ARG A 232 2.22 -20.08 8.10
CA ARG A 232 2.57 -21.50 8.02
C ARG A 232 3.75 -21.70 7.08
N ALA A 233 3.77 -21.03 5.93
CA ALA A 233 4.88 -21.13 4.96
C ALA A 233 6.22 -20.67 5.56
N VAL A 234 6.25 -19.52 6.27
CA VAL A 234 7.49 -19.05 6.93
C VAL A 234 7.90 -19.92 8.10
N LYS A 235 6.96 -20.59 8.77
CA LYS A 235 7.27 -21.57 9.80
C LYS A 235 7.91 -22.82 9.21
N ALA A 236 7.41 -23.30 8.06
CA ALA A 236 7.93 -24.46 7.35
C ALA A 236 9.31 -24.16 6.72
N ASN A 237 9.47 -22.98 6.11
CA ASN A 237 10.74 -22.51 5.54
C ASN A 237 11.04 -21.05 5.91
N PRO A 238 11.75 -20.80 7.04
CA PRO A 238 12.12 -19.45 7.46
C PRO A 238 13.04 -18.67 6.50
N ARG A 239 13.66 -19.35 5.53
CA ARG A 239 14.54 -18.74 4.53
C ARG A 239 13.83 -18.39 3.22
N MET A 240 12.53 -18.57 3.13
CA MET A 240 11.74 -18.23 1.96
C MET A 240 11.34 -16.75 1.98
N ALA A 241 12.15 -15.89 1.36
CA ALA A 241 11.94 -14.45 1.32
C ALA A 241 10.56 -14.08 0.74
N ARG A 242 10.10 -14.79 -0.32
CA ARG A 242 8.77 -14.62 -0.92
C ARG A 242 7.65 -14.76 0.11
N ALA A 243 7.72 -15.76 1.00
CA ALA A 243 6.68 -15.99 2.00
C ALA A 243 6.60 -14.83 3.03
N TRP A 244 7.75 -14.32 3.46
CA TRP A 244 7.82 -13.15 4.33
C TRP A 244 7.25 -11.91 3.63
N TYR A 245 7.66 -11.65 2.39
CA TYR A 245 7.14 -10.51 1.63
C TYR A 245 5.62 -10.57 1.43
N ALA A 246 5.11 -11.71 0.97
CA ALA A 246 3.68 -11.90 0.73
C ALA A 246 2.86 -11.80 2.03
N GLY A 247 3.38 -12.36 3.14
CA GLY A 247 2.81 -12.20 4.47
C GLY A 247 2.78 -10.74 4.91
N GLY A 248 3.85 -9.98 4.66
CA GLY A 248 3.91 -8.53 4.90
C GLY A 248 2.88 -7.76 4.09
N CYS A 249 2.69 -8.10 2.82
CA CYS A 249 1.64 -7.50 1.98
C CYS A 249 0.23 -7.77 2.51
N ALA A 250 -0.06 -9.01 2.94
CA ALA A 250 -1.35 -9.36 3.53
C ALA A 250 -1.59 -8.61 4.85
N GLN A 251 -0.61 -8.56 5.74
CA GLN A 251 -0.68 -7.80 6.99
C GLN A 251 -0.90 -6.30 6.73
N ASN A 252 -0.18 -5.73 5.77
CA ASN A 252 -0.34 -4.32 5.39
C ASN A 252 -1.75 -4.03 4.85
N ALA A 253 -2.33 -4.94 4.06
CA ALA A 253 -3.70 -4.81 3.57
C ALA A 253 -4.75 -4.92 4.69
N LEU A 254 -4.47 -5.72 5.72
CA LEU A 254 -5.25 -5.80 6.97
C LEU A 254 -5.05 -4.61 7.91
N GLN A 255 -4.19 -3.63 7.54
CA GLN A 255 -3.77 -2.50 8.36
C GLN A 255 -3.01 -2.90 9.64
N GLU A 256 -2.48 -4.12 9.69
CA GLU A 256 -1.61 -4.64 10.73
C GLU A 256 -0.15 -4.25 10.43
N TYR A 257 0.16 -2.95 10.57
CA TYR A 257 1.41 -2.38 10.08
C TYR A 257 2.66 -2.86 10.84
N PHE A 258 2.56 -3.09 12.14
CA PHE A 258 3.71 -3.58 12.90
C PHE A 258 4.13 -5.01 12.49
N PRO A 259 3.22 -5.99 12.42
CA PRO A 259 3.53 -7.28 11.80
C PRO A 259 4.05 -7.18 10.36
N ALA A 260 3.49 -6.26 9.55
CA ALA A 260 3.97 -6.05 8.19
C ALA A 260 5.44 -5.58 8.16
N VAL A 261 5.82 -4.64 9.03
CA VAL A 261 7.21 -4.19 9.18
C VAL A 261 8.15 -5.35 9.49
N MET A 262 7.77 -6.21 10.46
CA MET A 262 8.57 -7.39 10.83
C MET A 262 8.76 -8.35 9.66
N CYS A 263 7.69 -8.58 8.88
CA CYS A 263 7.73 -9.45 7.70
C CYS A 263 8.64 -8.87 6.59
N PHE A 264 8.49 -7.58 6.26
CA PHE A 264 9.32 -6.95 5.23
C PHE A 264 10.78 -6.84 5.65
N GLN A 265 11.07 -6.60 6.93
CA GLN A 265 12.44 -6.63 7.45
C GLN A 265 13.07 -8.01 7.27
N LYS A 266 12.33 -9.09 7.58
CA LYS A 266 12.81 -10.45 7.36
C LYS A 266 13.04 -10.78 5.88
N ALA A 267 12.15 -10.34 4.99
CA ALA A 267 12.35 -10.48 3.55
C ALA A 267 13.65 -9.79 3.10
N LEU A 268 13.92 -8.57 3.60
CA LEU A 268 15.13 -7.80 3.28
C LEU A 268 16.41 -8.31 3.95
N GLU A 269 16.31 -9.00 5.10
CA GLU A 269 17.44 -9.74 5.68
C GLU A 269 17.90 -10.90 4.78
N LEU A 270 16.96 -11.51 4.06
CA LEU A 270 17.21 -12.61 3.14
C LEU A 270 17.62 -12.14 1.74
N GLU A 271 16.99 -11.07 1.26
CA GLU A 271 17.20 -10.46 -0.06
C GLU A 271 17.32 -8.95 0.07
N ALA A 272 18.53 -8.47 0.35
CA ALA A 272 18.80 -7.08 0.71
C ALA A 272 18.44 -6.06 -0.39
N ASP A 273 18.49 -6.44 -1.66
CA ASP A 273 18.28 -5.55 -2.80
C ASP A 273 16.84 -5.56 -3.34
N TRP A 274 15.89 -6.17 -2.62
CA TRP A 274 14.49 -6.25 -3.03
C TRP A 274 13.79 -4.90 -2.86
N LEU A 275 13.64 -4.16 -3.95
CA LEU A 275 13.13 -2.78 -3.95
C LEU A 275 11.67 -2.69 -3.51
N GLU A 276 10.80 -3.60 -3.97
CA GLU A 276 9.38 -3.61 -3.62
C GLU A 276 9.17 -3.89 -2.12
N ALA A 277 9.96 -4.83 -1.56
CA ALA A 277 9.92 -5.10 -0.12
C ALA A 277 10.38 -3.88 0.69
N ARG A 278 11.42 -3.18 0.23
CA ARG A 278 11.92 -1.95 0.86
C ARG A 278 10.92 -0.81 0.78
N HIS A 279 10.25 -0.63 -0.37
CA HIS A 279 9.19 0.36 -0.56
C HIS A 279 8.00 0.09 0.38
N ASN A 280 7.55 -1.17 0.45
CA ASN A 280 6.43 -1.56 1.31
C ASN A 280 6.79 -1.47 2.80
N LEU A 281 8.03 -1.78 3.18
CA LEU A 281 8.55 -1.53 4.53
C LEU A 281 8.44 -0.04 4.88
N ALA A 282 8.88 0.83 3.98
CA ALA A 282 8.82 2.28 4.19
C ALA A 282 7.38 2.78 4.39
N ARG A 283 6.43 2.29 3.58
CA ARG A 283 5.00 2.61 3.75
C ARG A 283 4.47 2.18 5.11
N ALA A 284 4.75 0.95 5.53
CA ALA A 284 4.29 0.43 6.81
C ALA A 284 4.92 1.21 7.99
N LEU A 285 6.20 1.58 7.90
CA LEU A 285 6.88 2.42 8.88
C LEU A 285 6.23 3.81 9.00
N TYR A 286 5.88 4.43 7.86
CA TYR A 286 5.18 5.71 7.84
C TYR A 286 3.85 5.65 8.59
N GLU A 287 3.02 4.63 8.31
CA GLU A 287 1.72 4.46 8.98
C GLU A 287 1.86 4.26 10.51
N LEU A 288 3.00 3.77 10.99
CA LEU A 288 3.33 3.66 12.41
C LEU A 288 3.93 4.94 13.04
N GLY A 289 4.10 6.02 12.27
CA GLY A 289 4.73 7.26 12.74
C GLY A 289 6.26 7.22 12.71
N GLN A 290 6.88 6.19 12.11
CA GLN A 290 8.33 6.07 11.97
C GLN A 290 8.82 6.81 10.70
N VAL A 291 8.51 8.13 10.61
CA VAL A 291 8.63 8.91 9.38
C VAL A 291 10.07 9.00 8.88
N SER A 292 11.04 9.27 9.77
CA SER A 292 12.47 9.36 9.40
C SER A 292 13.00 8.03 8.84
N ALA A 293 12.63 6.91 9.47
CA ALA A 293 12.99 5.58 8.96
C ALA A 293 12.35 5.29 7.61
N ALA A 294 11.07 5.66 7.44
CA ALA A 294 10.36 5.52 6.17
C ALA A 294 11.06 6.30 5.05
N LEU A 295 11.40 7.58 5.29
CA LEU A 295 12.14 8.41 4.34
C LEU A 295 13.48 7.80 3.94
N SER A 296 14.26 7.30 4.91
CA SER A 296 15.54 6.63 4.63
C SER A 296 15.37 5.43 3.69
N HIS A 297 14.33 4.61 3.90
CA HIS A 297 14.05 3.48 3.00
C HIS A 297 13.56 3.93 1.62
N PHE A 298 12.67 4.93 1.53
CA PHE A 298 12.24 5.50 0.24
C PHE A 298 13.40 6.12 -0.52
N GLN A 299 14.31 6.86 0.13
CA GLN A 299 15.50 7.45 -0.49
C GLN A 299 16.41 6.38 -1.11
N LYS A 300 16.61 5.24 -0.41
CA LYS A 300 17.36 4.11 -0.96
C LYS A 300 16.71 3.50 -2.21
N CYS A 301 15.39 3.51 -2.30
CA CYS A 301 14.67 3.10 -3.51
C CYS A 301 14.75 4.16 -4.62
N ALA A 302 14.67 5.45 -4.27
CA ALA A 302 14.56 6.56 -5.21
C ALA A 302 15.80 6.78 -6.10
N VAL A 303 16.98 6.34 -5.66
CA VAL A 303 18.26 6.49 -6.41
C VAL A 303 18.43 5.45 -7.51
N GLN A 304 17.63 4.41 -7.56
CA GLN A 304 17.70 3.38 -8.59
C GLN A 304 17.09 3.88 -9.92
N PRO A 305 17.64 3.49 -11.08
CA PRO A 305 17.21 4.00 -12.38
C PRO A 305 15.90 3.42 -12.93
N LEU A 306 15.17 2.63 -12.14
CA LEU A 306 13.98 1.90 -12.56
C LEU A 306 12.69 2.71 -12.37
N ASP A 307 11.64 2.41 -13.16
CA ASP A 307 10.29 2.98 -13.02
C ASP A 307 9.69 2.73 -11.63
N ALA A 308 10.04 1.59 -10.99
CA ALA A 308 9.68 1.28 -9.61
C ALA A 308 10.11 2.35 -8.60
N SER A 309 11.15 3.15 -8.90
CA SER A 309 11.61 4.23 -8.03
C SER A 309 10.75 5.50 -8.10
N ALA A 310 9.94 5.67 -9.14
CA ALA A 310 9.00 6.80 -9.26
C ALA A 310 7.99 6.83 -8.10
N HIS A 311 7.43 5.68 -7.71
CA HIS A 311 6.54 5.58 -6.57
C HIS A 311 7.21 5.99 -5.25
N SER A 312 8.50 5.65 -5.07
CA SER A 312 9.24 6.05 -3.87
C SER A 312 9.54 7.56 -3.85
N ARG A 313 9.86 8.17 -5.00
CA ARG A 313 10.02 9.63 -5.11
C ARG A 313 8.71 10.37 -4.84
N ALA A 314 7.59 9.85 -5.36
CA ALA A 314 6.25 10.37 -5.06
C ALA A 314 5.96 10.32 -3.55
N MET A 315 6.26 9.19 -2.89
CA MET A 315 6.07 9.06 -1.44
C MET A 315 6.97 10.02 -0.65
N ILE A 316 8.24 10.22 -1.04
CA ILE A 316 9.10 11.23 -0.41
C ILE A 316 8.46 12.61 -0.52
N ALA A 317 8.03 13.03 -1.71
CA ALA A 317 7.38 14.32 -1.94
C ALA A 317 6.11 14.52 -1.10
N ALA A 318 5.36 13.42 -0.83
CA ALA A 318 4.16 13.47 0.00
C ALA A 318 4.45 13.62 1.49
N ILE A 319 5.37 12.83 2.02
CA ILE A 319 5.53 12.68 3.49
C ILE A 319 6.57 13.63 4.09
N ILE A 320 7.47 14.19 3.28
CA ILE A 320 8.59 15.03 3.75
C ILE A 320 8.14 16.26 4.57
N PRO A 321 6.97 16.93 4.32
CA PRO A 321 6.55 18.02 5.19
C PRO A 321 6.30 17.61 6.65
N GLY A 322 6.02 16.33 6.89
CA GLY A 322 5.82 15.75 8.23
C GLY A 322 7.07 15.12 8.85
N ALA A 323 8.22 15.19 8.19
CA ALA A 323 9.44 14.61 8.70
C ALA A 323 10.13 15.54 9.74
N PRO A 324 10.52 15.03 10.90
CA PRO A 324 11.16 15.84 11.92
C PRO A 324 12.42 16.59 11.46
N GLU A 325 13.24 15.94 10.65
CA GLU A 325 14.52 16.46 10.14
C GLU A 325 14.41 17.40 8.92
N ALA A 326 13.21 17.52 8.32
CA ALA A 326 13.03 18.33 7.12
C ALA A 326 12.85 19.82 7.43
N ASN A 327 13.17 20.66 6.44
CA ASN A 327 12.87 22.10 6.42
C ASN A 327 12.20 22.49 5.09
N ASN A 328 11.79 23.75 4.93
CA ASN A 328 11.11 24.23 3.73
C ASN A 328 11.93 24.03 2.44
N GLN A 329 13.25 24.22 2.49
CA GLN A 329 14.14 24.00 1.34
C GLN A 329 14.13 22.54 0.89
N MET A 330 14.26 21.60 1.84
CA MET A 330 14.22 20.17 1.54
C MET A 330 12.87 19.74 0.97
N VAL A 331 11.78 20.33 1.45
CA VAL A 331 10.42 20.06 0.93
C VAL A 331 10.31 20.55 -0.52
N LEU A 332 10.75 21.78 -0.82
CA LEU A 332 10.77 22.33 -2.17
C LEU A 332 11.59 21.44 -3.11
N GLU A 333 12.81 21.07 -2.72
CA GLU A 333 13.70 20.23 -3.53
C GLU A 333 13.10 18.85 -3.82
N ALA A 334 12.55 18.18 -2.80
CA ALA A 334 11.96 16.86 -2.98
C ALA A 334 10.74 16.88 -3.92
N ARG A 335 9.87 17.89 -3.78
CA ARG A 335 8.68 18.05 -4.61
C ARG A 335 9.00 18.47 -6.03
N SER A 336 9.92 19.42 -6.20
CA SER A 336 10.37 19.87 -7.54
C SER A 336 11.10 18.75 -8.28
N THR A 337 11.97 17.99 -7.58
CA THR A 337 12.68 16.86 -8.18
C THR A 337 11.71 15.78 -8.67
N TRP A 338 10.71 15.45 -7.85
CA TRP A 338 9.68 14.51 -8.27
C TRP A 338 8.88 15.04 -9.47
N ALA A 339 8.45 16.30 -9.42
CA ALA A 339 7.66 16.91 -10.50
C ALA A 339 8.41 16.94 -11.82
N GLU A 340 9.71 17.29 -11.80
CA GLU A 340 10.54 17.39 -12.99
C GLU A 340 10.92 16.01 -13.59
N ARG A 341 11.03 14.98 -12.77
CA ARG A 341 11.46 13.65 -13.23
C ARG A 341 10.33 12.72 -13.59
N ASP A 342 9.22 12.79 -12.85
CA ASP A 342 8.20 11.75 -12.87
C ASP A 342 6.84 12.22 -13.42
N LEU A 343 6.64 13.54 -13.59
CA LEU A 343 5.44 14.10 -14.19
C LEU A 343 5.61 14.39 -15.69
N PRO A 344 4.51 14.45 -16.45
CA PRO A 344 4.59 14.85 -17.87
C PRO A 344 5.12 16.28 -18.02
N PRO A 345 5.68 16.65 -19.17
CA PRO A 345 6.13 18.00 -19.42
C PRO A 345 4.99 19.01 -19.23
N LEU A 346 5.36 20.20 -18.70
CA LEU A 346 4.39 21.29 -18.54
C LEU A 346 3.85 21.75 -19.89
N ALA A 347 2.52 21.68 -20.04
CA ALA A 347 1.86 22.18 -21.24
C ALA A 347 1.86 23.73 -21.26
N THR A 348 1.75 24.31 -22.46
CA THR A 348 1.59 25.75 -22.66
C THR A 348 0.33 26.26 -21.94
N ALA A 349 0.42 27.46 -21.35
CA ALA A 349 -0.72 28.12 -20.72
C ALA A 349 -1.86 28.29 -21.74
N ARG A 350 -3.09 28.09 -21.29
CA ARG A 350 -4.25 28.27 -22.16
C ARG A 350 -4.51 29.75 -22.43
N PRO A 351 -4.97 30.07 -23.65
CA PRO A 351 -5.49 31.40 -23.95
C PRO A 351 -6.64 31.72 -22.98
N VAL A 352 -6.67 32.96 -22.52
CA VAL A 352 -7.79 33.51 -21.75
C VAL A 352 -8.96 33.70 -22.70
N ARG A 353 -10.14 33.22 -22.31
CA ARG A 353 -11.38 33.53 -23.01
C ARG A 353 -11.88 34.89 -22.57
N PRO A 354 -12.16 35.83 -23.47
CA PRO A 354 -12.78 37.09 -23.10
C PRO A 354 -14.16 36.84 -22.47
N HIS A 355 -14.41 37.47 -21.33
CA HIS A 355 -15.76 37.49 -20.72
C HIS A 355 -16.55 38.64 -21.28
N GLY A 356 -17.84 38.37 -21.63
CA GLY A 356 -18.80 39.40 -21.93
C GLY A 356 -19.25 40.15 -20.65
N ASP A 357 -19.80 41.35 -20.82
CA ASP A 357 -20.36 42.11 -19.70
C ASP A 357 -21.44 41.31 -18.96
N GLY A 358 -21.25 41.09 -17.66
CA GLY A 358 -22.16 40.31 -16.79
C GLY A 358 -21.98 38.78 -16.87
N GLU A 359 -20.97 38.27 -17.57
CA GLU A 359 -20.67 36.83 -17.55
C GLU A 359 -20.07 36.42 -16.21
N ARG A 360 -20.58 35.31 -15.64
CA ARG A 360 -20.13 34.78 -14.35
C ARG A 360 -18.79 34.09 -14.48
N LEU A 361 -17.91 34.28 -13.50
CA LEU A 361 -16.62 33.54 -13.42
C LEU A 361 -16.86 32.06 -13.11
N ARG A 362 -16.30 31.15 -13.90
CA ARG A 362 -16.47 29.70 -13.73
C ARG A 362 -15.35 29.13 -12.87
N ILE A 363 -15.74 28.72 -11.67
CA ILE A 363 -14.82 28.16 -10.68
C ILE A 363 -14.94 26.65 -10.70
N GLY A 364 -13.82 25.95 -10.90
CA GLY A 364 -13.73 24.49 -10.83
C GLY A 364 -13.00 24.01 -9.59
N TYR A 365 -13.63 23.16 -8.79
CA TYR A 365 -13.00 22.48 -7.67
C TYR A 365 -12.74 21.02 -8.00
N VAL A 366 -11.49 20.57 -7.86
CA VAL A 366 -11.09 19.16 -8.10
C VAL A 366 -10.82 18.50 -6.77
N SER A 367 -11.54 17.40 -6.47
CA SER A 367 -11.29 16.60 -5.26
C SER A 367 -11.56 15.12 -5.46
N ALA A 368 -10.65 14.30 -4.93
CA ALA A 368 -10.82 12.86 -4.74
C ALA A 368 -11.56 12.53 -3.42
N PHE A 369 -11.96 13.54 -2.63
CA PHE A 369 -12.39 13.37 -1.24
C PHE A 369 -13.77 13.97 -0.93
N PHE A 370 -14.53 14.44 -1.90
CA PHE A 370 -15.84 15.03 -1.65
C PHE A 370 -16.81 14.15 -0.86
N GLN A 371 -16.69 12.82 -0.99
CA GLN A 371 -17.46 11.83 -0.23
C GLN A 371 -16.99 11.63 1.22
N ARG A 372 -15.88 12.28 1.63
CA ARG A 372 -15.31 12.18 2.98
C ARG A 372 -15.71 13.40 3.81
N ASP A 373 -16.89 13.34 4.41
CA ASP A 373 -17.49 14.48 5.14
C ASP A 373 -16.52 15.14 6.14
N ASN A 374 -15.83 14.34 6.95
CA ASN A 374 -14.89 14.86 7.95
C ASN A 374 -13.66 15.54 7.34
N TRP A 375 -13.21 15.09 6.18
CA TRP A 375 -12.07 15.68 5.48
C TRP A 375 -12.43 17.01 4.84
N MET A 376 -13.64 17.11 4.27
CA MET A 376 -14.10 18.24 3.46
C MET A 376 -14.82 19.33 4.25
N LYS A 377 -14.86 19.26 5.59
CA LYS A 377 -15.50 20.27 6.46
C LYS A 377 -15.07 21.71 6.15
N PRO A 378 -13.77 22.01 5.91
CA PRO A 378 -13.35 23.36 5.57
C PRO A 378 -13.85 23.87 4.21
N ILE A 379 -14.32 22.99 3.35
CA ILE A 379 -14.62 23.26 1.95
C ILE A 379 -16.13 23.53 1.73
N TRP A 380 -16.98 22.72 2.35
CA TRP A 380 -18.43 22.77 2.06
C TRP A 380 -19.05 24.11 2.40
N GLY A 381 -18.60 24.77 3.46
CA GLY A 381 -19.05 26.11 3.80
C GLY A 381 -18.86 27.09 2.64
N ILE A 382 -17.67 27.10 2.02
CA ILE A 382 -17.33 27.97 0.90
C ILE A 382 -18.14 27.62 -0.33
N VAL A 383 -18.18 26.36 -0.70
CA VAL A 383 -18.95 25.88 -1.86
C VAL A 383 -20.42 26.28 -1.73
N ASN A 384 -21.00 26.21 -0.52
CA ASN A 384 -22.40 26.54 -0.26
C ASN A 384 -22.69 28.06 -0.29
N GLU A 385 -21.74 28.89 0.14
CA GLU A 385 -21.93 30.35 0.36
C GLU A 385 -21.53 31.23 -0.84
N HIS A 386 -21.03 30.64 -1.94
CA HIS A 386 -20.68 31.41 -3.14
C HIS A 386 -21.84 32.24 -3.67
N ASP A 387 -21.53 33.47 -4.12
CA ASP A 387 -22.49 34.32 -4.84
C ASP A 387 -22.71 33.79 -6.27
N ARG A 388 -23.81 33.03 -6.48
CA ARG A 388 -24.18 32.48 -7.79
C ARG A 388 -24.61 33.54 -8.82
N SER A 389 -24.72 34.76 -8.44
CA SER A 389 -24.95 35.86 -9.42
C SER A 389 -23.64 36.24 -10.13
N ALA A 390 -22.51 36.10 -9.46
CA ALA A 390 -21.18 36.45 -9.97
C ALA A 390 -20.33 35.21 -10.34
N PHE A 391 -20.58 34.05 -9.72
CA PHE A 391 -19.79 32.85 -9.85
C PHE A 391 -20.62 31.64 -10.28
N GLN A 392 -20.08 30.81 -11.16
CA GLN A 392 -20.64 29.51 -11.50
C GLN A 392 -19.72 28.41 -10.97
N VAL A 393 -20.25 27.56 -10.08
CA VAL A 393 -19.46 26.52 -9.39
C VAL A 393 -19.54 25.19 -10.13
N HIS A 394 -18.37 24.58 -10.34
CA HIS A 394 -18.21 23.27 -10.97
C HIS A 394 -17.43 22.35 -10.02
N LEU A 395 -17.96 21.18 -9.75
CA LEU A 395 -17.35 20.20 -8.85
C LEU A 395 -16.91 18.97 -9.67
N PHE A 396 -15.61 18.72 -9.73
CA PHE A 396 -15.01 17.54 -10.37
C PHE A 396 -14.63 16.54 -9.29
N SER A 397 -15.39 15.46 -9.17
CA SER A 397 -15.35 14.52 -8.05
C SER A 397 -14.96 13.12 -8.49
N ASP A 398 -13.98 12.51 -7.85
CA ASP A 398 -13.65 11.08 -8.02
C ASP A 398 -14.62 10.16 -7.25
N ALA A 399 -15.83 10.62 -7.00
CA ALA A 399 -16.92 9.85 -6.40
C ALA A 399 -18.26 10.42 -6.89
N PRO A 400 -19.30 9.58 -7.03
CA PRO A 400 -20.61 10.02 -7.51
C PRO A 400 -21.27 11.00 -6.52
N ALA A 401 -22.10 11.91 -7.03
CA ALA A 401 -22.82 12.90 -6.21
C ALA A 401 -23.67 12.26 -5.09
N SER A 402 -24.21 11.07 -5.33
CA SER A 402 -24.97 10.30 -4.34
C SER A 402 -24.16 9.88 -3.10
N SER A 403 -22.83 9.89 -3.18
CA SER A 403 -21.94 9.57 -2.06
C SER A 403 -21.66 10.77 -1.15
N ILE A 404 -22.01 12.00 -1.59
CA ILE A 404 -21.84 13.22 -0.80
C ILE A 404 -23.06 13.35 0.11
N ARG A 405 -22.84 13.24 1.42
CA ARG A 405 -23.89 13.28 2.42
C ARG A 405 -23.98 14.69 3.05
N HIS A 406 -25.18 15.19 3.25
CA HIS A 406 -25.58 16.30 4.10
C HIS A 406 -24.85 17.65 4.04
N ALA A 407 -23.54 17.71 3.74
CA ALA A 407 -22.75 18.94 3.84
C ALA A 407 -22.88 19.85 2.61
N TYR A 408 -23.15 19.32 1.43
CA TYR A 408 -23.35 20.09 0.21
C TYR A 408 -24.80 20.47 0.00
N ARG A 409 -25.09 21.78 -0.11
CA ARG A 409 -26.39 22.30 -0.46
C ARG A 409 -26.49 22.50 -1.97
N VAL A 410 -27.08 21.53 -2.64
CA VAL A 410 -27.21 21.54 -4.10
C VAL A 410 -27.85 22.82 -4.59
N HIS A 411 -27.14 23.61 -5.41
CA HIS A 411 -27.69 24.79 -6.08
C HIS A 411 -27.97 24.46 -7.57
N ARG A 412 -29.09 24.98 -8.12
CA ARG A 412 -29.51 24.66 -9.51
C ARG A 412 -28.50 25.06 -10.58
N ASP A 413 -27.65 26.06 -10.31
CA ASP A 413 -26.67 26.60 -11.24
C ASP A 413 -25.30 25.90 -11.10
N ASP A 414 -25.12 25.08 -10.08
CA ASP A 414 -23.89 24.32 -9.87
C ASP A 414 -23.84 23.12 -10.85
N ARG A 415 -22.64 22.75 -11.27
CA ARG A 415 -22.41 21.59 -12.11
C ARG A 415 -21.55 20.58 -11.39
N PHE A 416 -22.02 19.36 -11.30
CA PHE A 416 -21.29 18.25 -10.71
C PHE A 416 -20.89 17.26 -11.80
N PHE A 417 -19.60 16.86 -11.80
CA PHE A 417 -19.03 15.90 -12.71
C PHE A 417 -18.45 14.73 -11.92
N ASP A 418 -18.96 13.52 -12.17
CA ASP A 418 -18.37 12.30 -11.69
C ASP A 418 -17.15 11.96 -12.57
N THR A 419 -15.97 12.00 -11.98
CA THR A 419 -14.70 11.77 -12.65
C THR A 419 -14.07 10.41 -12.27
N THR A 420 -14.88 9.55 -11.61
CA THR A 420 -14.46 8.20 -11.23
C THR A 420 -13.98 7.43 -12.46
N GLY A 421 -12.75 6.94 -12.41
CA GLY A 421 -12.17 6.13 -13.51
C GLY A 421 -11.67 6.92 -14.72
N LEU A 422 -11.88 8.26 -14.79
CA LEU A 422 -11.32 9.06 -15.86
C LEU A 422 -9.79 9.17 -15.76
N SER A 423 -9.11 9.10 -16.89
CA SER A 423 -7.70 9.48 -17.00
C SER A 423 -7.52 10.98 -16.71
N ASN A 424 -6.28 11.43 -16.46
CA ASN A 424 -6.01 12.86 -16.28
C ASN A 424 -6.21 13.65 -17.59
N GLU A 425 -5.98 13.01 -18.72
CA GLU A 425 -6.20 13.56 -20.06
C GLU A 425 -7.70 13.77 -20.35
N ASP A 426 -8.53 12.77 -20.04
CA ASP A 426 -9.99 12.85 -20.20
C ASP A 426 -10.59 13.88 -19.26
N LEU A 427 -10.13 13.92 -18.01
CA LEU A 427 -10.54 14.94 -17.05
C LEU A 427 -10.12 16.35 -17.50
N ALA A 428 -8.90 16.49 -18.03
CA ALA A 428 -8.46 17.77 -18.59
C ALA A 428 -9.33 18.21 -19.78
N ALA A 429 -9.74 17.27 -20.65
CA ALA A 429 -10.65 17.54 -21.75
C ALA A 429 -12.03 17.98 -21.25
N LEU A 430 -12.56 17.33 -20.21
CA LEU A 430 -13.83 17.67 -19.58
C LEU A 430 -13.79 19.08 -18.93
N ILE A 431 -12.72 19.42 -18.19
CA ILE A 431 -12.51 20.75 -17.61
C ILE A 431 -12.44 21.82 -18.70
N ARG A 432 -11.75 21.51 -19.81
CA ARG A 432 -11.71 22.40 -20.99
C ARG A 432 -13.07 22.62 -21.63
N GLN A 433 -13.85 21.57 -21.77
CA GLN A 433 -15.22 21.66 -22.32
C GLN A 433 -16.15 22.46 -21.39
N ALA A 434 -15.93 22.37 -20.09
CA ALA A 434 -16.64 23.18 -19.09
C ALA A 434 -16.18 24.64 -19.07
N GLU A 435 -15.12 24.99 -19.84
CA GLU A 435 -14.55 26.34 -19.98
C GLU A 435 -14.23 26.99 -18.64
N ILE A 436 -13.60 26.23 -17.71
CA ILE A 436 -13.24 26.71 -16.37
C ILE A 436 -12.21 27.84 -16.48
N ASP A 437 -12.46 28.93 -15.77
CA ASP A 437 -11.62 30.12 -15.70
C ASP A 437 -10.55 29.98 -14.61
N VAL A 438 -11.00 29.57 -13.40
CA VAL A 438 -10.14 29.33 -12.24
C VAL A 438 -10.36 27.91 -11.73
N LEU A 439 -9.30 27.14 -11.72
CA LEU A 439 -9.31 25.75 -11.23
C LEU A 439 -8.58 25.65 -9.90
N ILE A 440 -9.25 25.07 -8.91
CA ILE A 440 -8.73 24.91 -7.55
C ILE A 440 -8.49 23.44 -7.28
N ASP A 441 -7.23 23.08 -6.91
CA ASP A 441 -6.91 21.78 -6.38
C ASP A 441 -7.14 21.71 -4.87
N LEU A 442 -7.96 20.74 -4.47
CA LEU A 442 -8.27 20.42 -3.08
C LEU A 442 -7.59 19.13 -2.60
N ASN A 443 -6.82 18.50 -3.46
CA ASN A 443 -6.19 17.20 -3.19
C ASN A 443 -4.78 17.34 -2.61
N GLY A 444 -3.99 18.22 -3.19
CA GLY A 444 -2.56 18.28 -2.94
C GLY A 444 -1.90 16.89 -3.09
N TYR A 445 -0.92 16.65 -2.27
CA TYR A 445 -0.21 15.36 -2.23
C TYR A 445 -0.98 14.21 -1.58
N SER A 446 -2.21 14.46 -1.06
CA SER A 446 -3.09 13.41 -0.53
C SER A 446 -3.73 12.54 -1.61
N ALA A 447 -3.83 13.04 -2.87
CA ALA A 447 -4.26 12.27 -4.03
C ALA A 447 -3.32 12.52 -5.23
N GLN A 448 -2.08 12.08 -5.10
CA GLN A 448 -0.99 12.31 -6.08
C GLN A 448 -1.36 11.88 -7.51
N ARG A 449 -2.24 10.90 -7.68
CA ARG A 449 -2.71 10.44 -9.00
C ARG A 449 -3.36 11.55 -9.83
N ARG A 450 -3.83 12.65 -9.19
CA ARG A 450 -4.44 13.81 -9.86
C ARG A 450 -3.47 14.96 -10.12
N LEU A 451 -2.27 14.95 -9.56
CA LEU A 451 -1.29 16.01 -9.80
C LEU A 451 -0.84 16.13 -11.27
N PRO A 452 -0.70 15.02 -12.06
CA PRO A 452 -0.39 15.14 -13.49
C PRO A 452 -1.43 15.93 -14.30
N LEU A 453 -2.70 15.98 -13.86
CA LEU A 453 -3.76 16.79 -14.46
C LEU A 453 -3.35 18.26 -14.63
N PHE A 454 -2.72 18.83 -13.60
CA PHE A 454 -2.37 20.25 -13.58
C PHE A 454 -1.20 20.57 -14.52
N MET A 455 -0.32 19.60 -14.80
CA MET A 455 0.75 19.74 -15.80
C MET A 455 0.19 19.91 -17.23
N ILE A 456 -1.02 19.40 -17.49
CA ILE A 456 -1.73 19.57 -18.78
C ILE A 456 -2.34 20.97 -18.91
N ARG A 457 -2.34 21.78 -17.85
CA ARG A 457 -2.94 23.12 -17.77
C ARG A 457 -4.35 23.18 -18.37
N PRO A 458 -5.33 22.53 -17.72
CA PRO A 458 -6.70 22.46 -18.24
C PRO A 458 -7.48 23.78 -18.11
N ALA A 459 -7.02 24.71 -17.27
CA ALA A 459 -7.61 26.04 -17.07
C ALA A 459 -6.56 27.16 -17.16
N PRO A 460 -6.93 28.42 -17.44
CA PRO A 460 -6.02 29.56 -17.50
C PRO A 460 -5.36 29.90 -16.16
N VAL A 461 -6.11 29.79 -15.05
CA VAL A 461 -5.62 30.03 -13.69
C VAL A 461 -5.75 28.74 -12.89
N ILE A 462 -4.66 28.34 -12.25
CA ILE A 462 -4.60 27.14 -11.40
C ILE A 462 -4.12 27.55 -10.00
N ILE A 463 -4.92 27.22 -8.98
CA ILE A 463 -4.68 27.58 -7.59
C ILE A 463 -4.60 26.31 -6.74
N GLY A 464 -3.54 26.20 -5.93
CA GLY A 464 -3.47 25.23 -4.86
C GLY A 464 -4.12 25.78 -3.58
N TRP A 465 -4.99 25.00 -2.96
CA TRP A 465 -5.54 25.32 -1.66
C TRP A 465 -5.94 24.04 -0.92
N PHE A 466 -6.04 24.10 0.41
CA PHE A 466 -6.35 22.92 1.21
C PHE A 466 -5.38 21.74 0.96
N ASN A 467 -5.12 20.88 1.91
CA ASN A 467 -4.24 19.69 1.80
C ASN A 467 -2.83 19.89 1.21
N MET A 468 -2.36 21.13 1.04
CA MET A 468 -1.01 21.38 0.48
C MET A 468 0.09 21.24 1.52
N TYR A 469 -0.06 21.86 2.68
CA TYR A 469 0.86 21.85 3.84
C TYR A 469 2.31 22.24 3.56
N ALA A 470 2.60 22.70 2.35
CA ALA A 470 3.86 23.27 1.83
C ALA A 470 3.67 23.70 0.36
N THR A 471 4.73 24.21 -0.29
CA THR A 471 4.79 24.42 -1.75
C THR A 471 4.36 23.15 -2.50
N THR A 472 3.76 23.27 -3.69
CA THR A 472 3.53 22.10 -4.55
C THR A 472 4.83 21.65 -5.22
N GLY A 473 5.85 22.51 -5.35
CA GLY A 473 7.06 22.26 -6.12
C GLY A 473 6.82 22.15 -7.63
N MET A 474 5.61 22.52 -8.10
CA MET A 474 5.17 22.34 -9.49
C MET A 474 4.92 23.68 -10.16
N LYS A 475 5.57 23.94 -11.29
CA LYS A 475 5.46 25.18 -12.07
C LYS A 475 4.09 25.40 -12.74
N CYS A 476 3.19 24.42 -12.68
CA CYS A 476 1.85 24.51 -13.23
C CYS A 476 0.85 25.25 -12.33
N PHE A 477 1.13 25.38 -11.04
CA PHE A 477 0.33 26.17 -10.12
C PHE A 477 0.74 27.63 -10.18
N ASP A 478 -0.20 28.52 -10.49
CA ASP A 478 0.04 29.96 -10.56
C ASP A 478 0.07 30.57 -9.16
N TYR A 479 -0.80 30.07 -8.27
CA TYR A 479 -0.99 30.59 -6.92
C TYR A 479 -1.19 29.47 -5.90
N LEU A 480 -0.83 29.80 -4.66
CA LEU A 480 -1.09 28.96 -3.49
C LEU A 480 -1.75 29.81 -2.39
N ILE A 481 -2.86 29.34 -1.82
CA ILE A 481 -3.59 30.05 -0.77
C ILE A 481 -3.16 29.53 0.60
N GLY A 482 -2.72 30.46 1.44
CA GLY A 482 -2.38 30.25 2.84
C GLY A 482 -2.86 31.43 3.70
N ASP A 483 -2.30 31.59 4.89
CA ASP A 483 -2.42 32.75 5.73
C ASP A 483 -1.04 33.22 6.20
N GLU A 484 -0.97 34.36 6.89
CA GLU A 484 0.30 34.95 7.36
C GLU A 484 1.01 34.05 8.37
N GLN A 485 0.26 33.21 9.12
CA GLN A 485 0.81 32.33 10.12
C GLN A 485 1.48 31.09 9.52
N VAL A 486 0.84 30.47 8.51
CA VAL A 486 1.36 29.24 7.91
C VAL A 486 2.43 29.50 6.86
N ILE A 487 2.38 30.67 6.18
CA ILE A 487 3.37 31.12 5.20
C ILE A 487 3.76 32.57 5.49
N PRO A 488 4.71 32.82 6.41
CA PRO A 488 5.27 34.16 6.61
C PRO A 488 5.92 34.72 5.33
N ALA A 489 5.98 36.03 5.19
CA ALA A 489 6.46 36.68 3.98
C ALA A 489 7.92 36.34 3.64
N ASP A 490 8.78 36.15 4.65
CA ASP A 490 10.18 35.80 4.50
C ASP A 490 10.41 34.36 4.05
N GLU A 491 9.38 33.50 4.09
CA GLU A 491 9.44 32.10 3.63
C GLU A 491 8.95 31.91 2.18
N GLU A 492 8.45 32.96 1.49
CA GLU A 492 7.96 32.83 0.10
C GLU A 492 9.02 32.28 -0.89
N GLN A 493 10.29 32.49 -0.60
CA GLN A 493 11.39 31.95 -1.41
C GLN A 493 11.41 30.41 -1.50
N PHE A 494 10.75 29.71 -0.57
CA PHE A 494 10.62 28.23 -0.55
C PHE A 494 9.38 27.72 -1.27
N TYR A 495 8.67 28.59 -1.97
CA TYR A 495 7.46 28.24 -2.70
C TYR A 495 7.64 28.48 -4.20
N SER A 496 7.21 27.53 -5.02
CA SER A 496 7.22 27.66 -6.49
C SER A 496 6.07 28.53 -7.00
N GLU A 497 5.07 28.77 -6.18
CA GLU A 497 3.85 29.49 -6.47
C GLU A 497 3.89 30.94 -5.94
N LYS A 498 3.06 31.81 -6.50
CA LYS A 498 2.76 33.11 -5.86
C LYS A 498 1.82 32.89 -4.68
N ILE A 499 2.18 33.41 -3.50
CA ILE A 499 1.41 33.22 -2.28
C ILE A 499 0.27 34.25 -2.21
N LEU A 500 -0.94 33.75 -1.94
CA LEU A 500 -2.12 34.55 -1.64
C LEU A 500 -2.53 34.28 -0.20
N ARG A 501 -2.67 35.34 0.60
CA ARG A 501 -3.00 35.21 2.03
C ARG A 501 -4.42 35.63 2.30
N VAL A 502 -5.15 34.74 2.99
CA VAL A 502 -6.47 35.10 3.55
C VAL A 502 -6.31 35.62 4.97
N PRO A 503 -7.18 36.53 5.41
CA PRO A 503 -7.17 37.02 6.79
C PRO A 503 -7.53 35.89 7.79
N GLY A 504 -6.89 35.89 8.94
CA GLY A 504 -7.16 34.94 10.01
C GLY A 504 -6.55 33.59 9.79
N SER A 505 -7.32 32.59 9.43
CA SER A 505 -6.84 31.21 9.11
C SER A 505 -7.18 30.84 7.67
N TYR A 506 -6.28 30.11 7.00
CA TYR A 506 -6.53 29.57 5.66
C TYR A 506 -7.57 28.44 5.63
N LEU A 507 -8.05 28.00 6.81
CA LEU A 507 -9.12 27.04 6.98
C LEU A 507 -10.32 27.70 7.65
N THR A 508 -11.51 27.38 7.16
CA THR A 508 -12.77 27.71 7.83
C THR A 508 -13.43 26.43 8.36
N PHE A 509 -14.36 26.57 9.27
CA PHE A 509 -15.00 25.46 9.94
C PHE A 509 -16.48 25.72 10.17
N SER A 510 -17.36 24.90 9.59
CA SER A 510 -18.79 24.88 9.87
C SER A 510 -19.24 23.58 10.50
N VAL A 511 -20.21 23.65 11.40
CA VAL A 511 -20.75 22.46 12.09
C VAL A 511 -22.21 22.30 11.70
N ASP A 512 -22.42 21.62 10.59
CA ASP A 512 -23.74 21.29 10.03
C ASP A 512 -24.13 19.81 10.28
N TYR A 513 -23.53 19.18 11.30
CA TYR A 513 -23.69 17.78 11.64
C TYR A 513 -23.90 17.60 13.16
N PRO A 514 -24.50 16.47 13.60
CA PRO A 514 -24.70 16.20 15.02
C PRO A 514 -23.37 16.13 15.78
N VAL A 515 -23.30 16.84 16.90
CA VAL A 515 -22.15 16.83 17.80
C VAL A 515 -22.59 16.57 19.23
N PRO A 516 -21.76 15.90 20.06
CA PRO A 516 -22.06 15.72 21.47
C PRO A 516 -22.19 17.06 22.22
N PRO A 517 -22.97 17.10 23.33
CA PRO A 517 -22.96 18.26 24.21
C PRO A 517 -21.60 18.46 24.83
N VAL A 518 -21.27 19.69 25.16
CA VAL A 518 -20.07 19.99 25.95
C VAL A 518 -20.32 19.63 27.41
N VAL A 519 -19.50 18.76 27.99
CA VAL A 519 -19.58 18.33 29.39
C VAL A 519 -18.50 18.98 30.23
N ALA A 520 -18.60 18.89 31.56
CA ALA A 520 -17.57 19.40 32.47
C ALA A 520 -16.23 18.67 32.28
N PRO A 521 -15.07 19.32 32.55
CA PRO A 521 -13.78 18.65 32.46
C PRO A 521 -13.71 17.41 33.34
N PRO A 522 -13.22 16.27 32.84
CA PRO A 522 -13.17 15.01 33.60
C PRO A 522 -12.29 15.09 34.87
N CYS A 523 -11.29 15.95 34.91
CA CYS A 523 -10.45 16.15 36.07
C CYS A 523 -11.23 16.64 37.31
N LEU A 524 -12.41 17.21 37.16
CA LEU A 524 -13.24 17.64 38.29
C LEU A 524 -13.78 16.46 39.11
N THR A 525 -13.97 15.31 38.47
CA THR A 525 -14.47 14.08 39.11
C THR A 525 -13.34 13.08 39.39
N THR A 526 -12.37 12.98 38.48
CA THR A 526 -11.29 11.99 38.57
C THR A 526 -10.15 12.44 39.50
N GLY A 527 -10.01 13.76 39.76
CA GLY A 527 -8.91 14.32 40.50
C GLY A 527 -7.56 14.26 39.76
N ARG A 528 -7.54 13.90 38.47
CA ARG A 528 -6.33 13.81 37.63
C ARG A 528 -6.58 14.42 36.27
N ILE A 529 -5.56 15.01 35.68
CA ILE A 529 -5.62 15.54 34.31
C ILE A 529 -5.50 14.39 33.32
N THR A 530 -6.37 14.40 32.32
CA THR A 530 -6.26 13.54 31.13
C THR A 530 -5.85 14.40 29.94
N PHE A 531 -4.62 14.21 29.48
CA PHE A 531 -4.22 14.67 28.16
C PHE A 531 -4.81 13.75 27.07
N GLY A 532 -4.92 14.25 25.84
CA GLY A 532 -5.39 13.40 24.76
C GLY A 532 -4.96 13.85 23.38
N SER A 533 -4.92 12.92 22.43
CA SER A 533 -4.74 13.22 21.02
C SER A 533 -5.55 12.26 20.15
N LEU A 534 -6.38 12.84 19.27
CA LEU A 534 -7.18 12.11 18.29
C LEU A 534 -6.55 12.18 16.88
N ALA A 535 -5.27 12.46 16.82
CA ALA A 535 -4.52 12.59 15.58
C ALA A 535 -4.25 11.22 14.91
N SER A 536 -4.10 11.25 13.58
CA SER A 536 -3.70 10.06 12.81
C SER A 536 -2.33 9.56 13.26
N GLN A 537 -2.16 8.22 13.28
CA GLN A 537 -0.97 7.58 13.81
C GLN A 537 0.33 8.03 13.14
N TYR A 538 0.35 8.25 11.83
CA TYR A 538 1.54 8.71 11.10
C TYR A 538 2.06 10.10 11.52
N LYS A 539 1.26 10.88 12.28
CA LYS A 539 1.67 12.16 12.88
C LYS A 539 2.33 11.99 14.26
N ILE A 540 2.15 10.83 14.88
CA ILE A 540 2.68 10.52 16.22
C ILE A 540 4.07 9.89 16.05
N THR A 541 5.06 10.75 15.88
CA THR A 541 6.47 10.36 15.67
C THR A 541 7.15 9.99 16.98
N ASN A 542 8.38 9.47 16.89
CA ASN A 542 9.20 9.18 18.07
C ASN A 542 9.45 10.43 18.92
N GLU A 543 9.65 11.59 18.28
CA GLU A 543 9.84 12.86 18.98
C GLU A 543 8.59 13.32 19.71
N VAL A 544 7.42 13.14 19.10
CA VAL A 544 6.12 13.40 19.72
C VAL A 544 5.96 12.51 20.96
N ILE A 545 6.22 11.21 20.83
CA ILE A 545 6.13 10.26 21.96
C ILE A 545 7.12 10.65 23.07
N ALA A 546 8.36 10.99 22.74
CA ALA A 546 9.35 11.43 23.72
C ALA A 546 8.89 12.70 24.45
N SER A 547 8.34 13.68 23.73
CA SER A 547 7.84 14.93 24.30
C SER A 547 6.62 14.71 25.18
N TRP A 548 5.67 13.89 24.76
CA TRP A 548 4.51 13.54 25.58
C TRP A 548 4.89 12.71 26.81
N SER A 549 5.91 11.84 26.70
CA SER A 549 6.47 11.14 27.86
C SER A 549 7.05 12.10 28.89
N ARG A 550 7.77 13.13 28.43
CA ARG A 550 8.31 14.16 29.30
C ARG A 550 7.22 15.02 29.99
N ILE A 551 6.12 15.30 29.27
CA ILE A 551 4.95 15.96 29.85
C ILE A 551 4.37 15.10 30.98
N LEU A 552 4.19 13.78 30.76
CA LEU A 552 3.68 12.85 31.77
C LEU A 552 4.62 12.72 32.97
N GLU A 553 5.93 12.76 32.76
CA GLU A 553 6.94 12.81 33.83
C GLU A 553 6.80 14.07 34.69
N LEU A 554 6.63 15.24 34.05
CA LEU A 554 6.43 16.52 34.74
C LEU A 554 5.06 16.64 35.43
N THR A 555 4.11 15.80 35.03
CA THR A 555 2.74 15.75 35.56
C THR A 555 2.36 14.33 36.01
N PRO A 556 3.00 13.80 37.10
CA PRO A 556 2.92 12.37 37.46
C PRO A 556 1.51 11.88 37.79
N ASN A 557 0.60 12.79 38.21
CA ASN A 557 -0.82 12.46 38.40
C ASN A 557 -1.67 12.76 37.17
N SER A 558 -1.17 12.45 35.96
CA SER A 558 -1.88 12.61 34.71
C SER A 558 -1.91 11.33 33.89
N SER A 559 -2.74 11.31 32.85
CA SER A 559 -2.81 10.23 31.87
C SER A 559 -2.93 10.79 30.46
N LEU A 560 -2.65 9.95 29.47
CA LEU A 560 -2.76 10.25 28.05
C LEU A 560 -3.72 9.28 27.38
N LEU A 561 -4.73 9.80 26.69
CA LEU A 561 -5.65 9.03 25.84
C LEU A 561 -5.29 9.25 24.38
N LEU A 562 -4.98 8.18 23.66
CA LEU A 562 -4.73 8.19 22.22
C LEU A 562 -5.83 7.44 21.48
N LYS A 563 -6.43 8.09 20.48
CA LYS A 563 -7.53 7.50 19.70
C LYS A 563 -7.35 7.74 18.21
N ASN A 564 -7.17 6.68 17.45
CA ASN A 564 -7.17 6.72 16.00
C ASN A 564 -7.45 5.33 15.40
N LYS A 565 -7.65 5.29 14.06
CA LYS A 565 -8.02 4.05 13.38
C LYS A 565 -6.99 2.91 13.52
N HIS A 566 -5.70 3.21 13.61
CA HIS A 566 -4.63 2.20 13.69
C HIS A 566 -4.51 1.58 15.08
N LEU A 567 -5.06 2.25 16.09
CA LEU A 567 -5.13 1.74 17.45
C LEU A 567 -6.26 0.72 17.69
N ALA A 568 -6.98 0.31 16.64
CA ALA A 568 -7.80 -0.90 16.67
C ALA A 568 -6.96 -2.17 16.79
N SER A 569 -5.71 -2.13 16.28
CA SER A 569 -4.78 -3.25 16.28
C SER A 569 -4.04 -3.39 17.63
N PRO A 570 -4.19 -4.52 18.35
CA PRO A 570 -3.44 -4.77 19.58
C PRO A 570 -1.92 -4.79 19.36
N THR A 571 -1.45 -5.21 18.19
CA THR A 571 -0.02 -5.25 17.86
C THR A 571 0.52 -3.83 17.68
N THR A 572 -0.25 -2.93 17.07
CA THR A 572 0.08 -1.51 16.99
C THR A 572 0.07 -0.84 18.36
N GLN A 573 -0.94 -1.10 19.21
CA GLN A 573 -0.96 -0.61 20.59
C GLN A 573 0.28 -1.06 21.36
N HIS A 574 0.64 -2.34 21.26
CA HIS A 574 1.84 -2.88 21.90
C HIS A 574 3.12 -2.19 21.42
N PHE A 575 3.25 -1.99 20.11
CA PHE A 575 4.37 -1.27 19.52
C PHE A 575 4.47 0.16 20.06
N ILE A 576 3.39 0.94 19.98
CA ILE A 576 3.37 2.34 20.46
C ILE A 576 3.65 2.40 21.97
N TYR A 577 3.05 1.50 22.74
CA TYR A 577 3.34 1.42 24.18
C TYR A 577 4.81 1.11 24.45
N SER A 578 5.45 0.26 23.64
CA SER A 578 6.89 -0.04 23.80
C SER A 578 7.77 1.21 23.69
N LEU A 579 7.36 2.18 22.84
CA LEU A 579 8.04 3.46 22.68
C LEU A 579 7.84 4.37 23.93
N PHE A 580 6.62 4.43 24.47
CA PHE A 580 6.35 5.12 25.75
C PHE A 580 7.13 4.49 26.91
N LYS A 581 7.12 3.17 27.02
CA LYS A 581 7.87 2.42 28.03
C LYS A 581 9.37 2.70 27.98
N LYS A 582 9.94 2.80 26.77
CA LYS A 582 11.35 3.16 26.55
C LYS A 582 11.68 4.55 27.11
N ASN A 583 10.69 5.45 27.13
CA ASN A 583 10.79 6.79 27.72
C ASN A 583 10.30 6.86 29.18
N GLY A 584 10.17 5.73 29.88
CA GLY A 584 9.87 5.67 31.32
C GLY A 584 8.39 5.79 31.71
N VAL A 585 7.47 5.78 30.76
CA VAL A 585 6.03 5.90 31.03
C VAL A 585 5.43 4.56 31.44
N ALA A 586 4.65 4.56 32.52
CA ALA A 586 3.94 3.38 33.01
C ALA A 586 2.70 3.06 32.17
N SER A 587 2.29 1.77 32.13
CA SER A 587 1.15 1.31 31.31
C SER A 587 -0.17 1.95 31.70
N GLU A 588 -0.34 2.27 32.98
CA GLU A 588 -1.57 2.85 33.53
C GLU A 588 -1.74 4.33 33.15
N GLN A 589 -0.70 4.96 32.61
CA GLN A 589 -0.73 6.36 32.18
C GLN A 589 -1.19 6.54 30.74
N VAL A 590 -1.16 5.50 29.89
CA VAL A 590 -1.53 5.61 28.48
C VAL A 590 -2.69 4.68 28.15
N THR A 591 -3.75 5.24 27.57
CA THR A 591 -4.92 4.50 27.09
C THR A 591 -5.01 4.60 25.57
N PHE A 592 -5.30 3.47 24.90
CA PHE A 592 -5.44 3.38 23.46
C PHE A 592 -6.86 3.04 23.08
N GLU A 593 -7.41 3.72 22.07
CA GLU A 593 -8.74 3.49 21.53
C GLU A 593 -8.73 3.45 20.00
N GLY A 594 -9.52 2.53 19.45
CA GLY A 594 -9.73 2.37 18.01
C GLY A 594 -10.73 3.37 17.42
N PRO A 595 -11.09 3.17 16.14
CA PRO A 595 -12.05 4.01 15.43
C PRO A 595 -13.48 3.74 15.93
N GLU A 596 -14.32 4.78 15.82
CA GLU A 596 -15.76 4.72 16.05
C GLU A 596 -16.45 5.61 15.00
N GLU A 597 -17.78 5.51 14.91
CA GLU A 597 -18.60 6.46 14.16
C GLU A 597 -18.37 7.89 14.66
N HIS A 598 -18.47 8.87 13.77
CA HIS A 598 -17.97 10.22 14.05
C HIS A 598 -18.55 10.86 15.33
N PHE A 599 -19.84 10.68 15.58
CA PHE A 599 -20.45 11.21 16.80
C PHE A 599 -19.85 10.59 18.08
N GLU A 600 -19.67 9.26 18.10
CA GLU A 600 -19.04 8.54 19.22
C GLU A 600 -17.53 8.85 19.29
N PHE A 601 -16.88 9.06 18.14
CA PHE A 601 -15.50 9.50 18.09
C PHE A 601 -15.32 10.86 18.79
N LEU A 602 -16.21 11.81 18.57
CA LEU A 602 -16.19 13.11 19.23
C LEU A 602 -16.44 13.03 20.73
N LYS A 603 -17.18 12.03 21.24
CA LYS A 603 -17.37 11.82 22.69
C LYS A 603 -16.05 11.49 23.41
N ALA A 604 -14.99 11.09 22.71
CA ALA A 604 -13.68 10.92 23.36
C ALA A 604 -13.20 12.21 24.03
N TYR A 605 -13.58 13.39 23.51
CA TYR A 605 -13.26 14.69 24.11
C TYR A 605 -13.93 14.91 25.48
N GLU A 606 -14.98 14.16 25.83
CA GLU A 606 -15.60 14.19 27.17
C GLU A 606 -14.65 13.66 28.26
N ARG A 607 -13.67 12.84 27.86
CA ARG A 607 -12.68 12.19 28.73
C ARG A 607 -11.30 12.85 28.70
N ILE A 608 -11.16 13.94 27.92
CA ILE A 608 -9.92 14.68 27.73
C ILE A 608 -10.08 16.08 28.35
N ASP A 609 -9.15 16.49 29.20
CA ASP A 609 -9.08 17.83 29.76
C ASP A 609 -8.33 18.79 28.82
N ILE A 610 -7.25 18.32 28.22
CA ILE A 610 -6.33 19.09 27.39
C ILE A 610 -5.89 18.22 26.20
N ALA A 611 -6.05 18.71 24.99
CA ALA A 611 -5.55 18.05 23.79
C ALA A 611 -4.09 18.43 23.53
N LEU A 612 -3.30 17.45 23.11
CA LEU A 612 -1.91 17.62 22.67
C LEU A 612 -1.84 17.45 21.16
N ASP A 613 -1.44 18.52 20.48
CA ASP A 613 -1.28 18.49 19.02
C ASP A 613 0.07 17.88 18.64
N PRO A 614 0.11 16.92 17.70
CA PRO A 614 1.37 16.35 17.22
C PRO A 614 2.15 17.31 16.33
N PHE A 615 3.45 17.09 16.20
CA PHE A 615 4.37 17.87 15.36
C PHE A 615 5.41 16.97 14.69
N PRO A 616 6.06 17.40 13.60
CA PRO A 616 5.88 18.66 12.87
C PRO A 616 4.65 18.67 11.95
N TYR A 617 3.78 17.66 12.00
CA TYR A 617 2.56 17.61 11.21
C TYR A 617 1.33 17.75 12.10
N ASN A 618 0.83 18.99 12.18
CA ASN A 618 -0.28 19.38 13.05
C ASN A 618 -1.64 18.79 12.67
N GLY A 619 -2.58 18.94 13.60
CA GLY A 619 -4.02 18.82 13.33
C GLY A 619 -4.54 20.01 12.52
N GLY A 620 -5.71 19.85 11.93
CA GLY A 620 -6.52 20.88 11.34
C GLY A 620 -7.96 20.68 11.84
N THR A 621 -8.69 19.75 11.22
CA THR A 621 -10.04 19.34 11.65
C THR A 621 -10.06 18.88 13.11
N THR A 622 -9.09 18.06 13.53
CA THR A 622 -9.01 17.56 14.92
C THR A 622 -8.80 18.69 15.93
N THR A 623 -8.07 19.73 15.57
CA THR A 623 -7.87 20.93 16.41
C THR A 623 -9.16 21.70 16.55
N THR A 624 -9.87 21.98 15.45
CA THR A 624 -11.16 22.69 15.49
C THR A 624 -12.23 21.87 16.23
N GLU A 625 -12.27 20.55 16.06
CA GLU A 625 -13.18 19.65 16.77
C GLU A 625 -12.93 19.65 18.28
N ALA A 626 -11.65 19.59 18.72
CA ALA A 626 -11.31 19.67 20.13
C ALA A 626 -11.82 20.97 20.75
N ILE A 627 -11.52 22.12 20.12
CA ILE A 627 -11.98 23.43 20.57
C ILE A 627 -13.52 23.51 20.60
N TRP A 628 -14.19 22.95 19.55
CA TRP A 628 -15.65 22.90 19.49
C TRP A 628 -16.27 22.06 20.62
N GLN A 629 -15.57 21.01 21.07
CA GLN A 629 -15.95 20.19 22.23
C GLN A 629 -15.48 20.81 23.56
N GLY A 630 -14.94 22.02 23.54
CA GLY A 630 -14.52 22.75 24.74
C GLY A 630 -13.19 22.28 25.31
N VAL A 631 -12.38 21.56 24.55
CA VAL A 631 -11.05 21.07 24.96
C VAL A 631 -9.97 21.98 24.43
N PRO A 632 -9.17 22.65 25.29
CA PRO A 632 -8.03 23.44 24.86
C PRO A 632 -6.97 22.56 24.21
N VAL A 633 -6.39 23.04 23.10
CA VAL A 633 -5.37 22.33 22.33
C VAL A 633 -4.04 23.02 22.51
N ILE A 634 -3.03 22.32 23.02
CA ILE A 634 -1.67 22.84 23.10
C ILE A 634 -0.94 22.51 21.80
N ALA A 635 -0.43 23.55 21.14
CA ALA A 635 0.37 23.50 19.94
C ALA A 635 1.60 24.40 20.07
N PHE A 636 2.53 24.36 19.10
CA PHE A 636 3.60 25.34 19.01
C PHE A 636 3.83 25.78 17.56
N ASP A 637 4.49 26.94 17.41
CA ASP A 637 4.93 27.44 16.12
C ASP A 637 6.15 26.65 15.66
N GLY A 638 5.94 25.81 14.64
CA GLY A 638 7.05 25.12 14.02
C GLY A 638 7.73 25.95 12.93
N ASP A 639 8.58 25.31 12.17
CA ASP A 639 9.45 25.92 11.16
C ASP A 639 8.87 25.91 9.73
N ARG A 640 7.64 25.40 9.56
CA ARG A 640 7.01 25.23 8.23
C ARG A 640 5.50 25.15 8.32
N TRP A 641 4.80 25.27 7.18
CA TRP A 641 3.34 25.23 7.12
C TRP A 641 2.71 24.04 7.89
N ALA A 642 3.18 22.81 7.60
CA ALA A 642 2.64 21.60 8.22
C ALA A 642 2.62 21.65 9.75
N SER A 643 3.57 22.38 10.36
CA SER A 643 3.71 22.55 11.82
C SER A 643 3.02 23.80 12.40
N ARG A 644 2.36 24.60 11.56
CA ARG A 644 1.73 25.88 11.99
C ARG A 644 0.21 25.91 11.83
N THR A 645 -0.40 24.85 11.27
CA THR A 645 -1.85 24.80 11.02
C THR A 645 -2.67 25.00 12.29
N SER A 646 -2.34 24.28 13.37
CA SER A 646 -3.04 24.44 14.65
C SER A 646 -2.81 25.81 15.29
N ALA A 647 -1.60 26.36 15.15
CA ALA A 647 -1.28 27.70 15.66
C ALA A 647 -2.10 28.79 14.93
N SER A 648 -2.27 28.66 13.60
CA SER A 648 -3.15 29.54 12.80
C SER A 648 -4.60 29.52 13.31
N ILE A 649 -5.16 28.30 13.47
CA ILE A 649 -6.53 28.12 13.97
C ILE A 649 -6.69 28.69 15.39
N LEU A 650 -5.77 28.40 16.30
CA LEU A 650 -5.82 28.87 17.67
C LEU A 650 -5.75 30.39 17.77
N ARG A 651 -4.87 31.06 17.00
CA ARG A 651 -4.78 32.51 16.95
C ARG A 651 -6.01 33.16 16.35
N ALA A 652 -6.50 32.63 15.23
CA ALA A 652 -7.73 33.11 14.62
C ALA A 652 -8.97 32.90 15.52
N GLY A 653 -8.92 31.86 16.38
CA GLY A 653 -9.94 31.57 17.40
C GLY A 653 -9.79 32.36 18.71
N GLY A 654 -8.79 33.25 18.84
CA GLY A 654 -8.53 34.01 20.08
C GLY A 654 -7.91 33.20 21.21
N LEU A 655 -7.29 32.04 20.89
CA LEU A 655 -6.73 31.08 21.84
C LEU A 655 -5.19 31.02 21.76
N GLN A 656 -4.54 32.13 21.43
CA GLN A 656 -3.09 32.23 21.28
C GLN A 656 -2.29 31.83 22.53
N GLU A 657 -2.89 31.84 23.71
CA GLU A 657 -2.26 31.41 24.95
C GLU A 657 -1.89 29.92 24.99
N PHE A 658 -2.48 29.13 24.10
CA PHE A 658 -2.19 27.68 23.93
C PHE A 658 -1.14 27.41 22.85
N VAL A 659 -0.56 28.45 22.25
CA VAL A 659 0.50 28.32 21.26
C VAL A 659 1.85 28.64 21.89
N ALA A 660 2.72 27.65 21.99
CA ALA A 660 4.11 27.82 22.39
C ALA A 660 4.99 28.28 21.22
N ARG A 661 6.16 28.82 21.49
CA ARG A 661 7.11 29.29 20.48
C ARG A 661 8.00 28.17 19.94
N ASP A 662 8.30 27.21 20.81
CA ASP A 662 9.20 26.12 20.51
C ASP A 662 8.82 24.86 21.30
N LEU A 663 9.54 23.76 21.10
CA LEU A 663 9.24 22.47 21.69
C LEU A 663 9.38 22.48 23.23
N GLU A 664 10.38 23.15 23.78
CA GLU A 664 10.54 23.26 25.25
C GLU A 664 9.38 24.06 25.86
N GLY A 665 9.00 25.15 25.20
CA GLY A 665 7.81 25.91 25.54
C GLY A 665 6.51 25.12 25.46
N TYR A 666 6.38 24.23 24.47
CA TYR A 666 5.24 23.32 24.33
C TYR A 666 5.14 22.38 25.52
N ILE A 667 6.25 21.73 25.89
CA ILE A 667 6.32 20.83 27.06
C ILE A 667 6.02 21.59 28.35
N ALA A 668 6.64 22.76 28.54
CA ALA A 668 6.42 23.59 29.71
C ALA A 668 4.96 24.10 29.80
N LEU A 669 4.37 24.48 28.69
CA LEU A 669 2.99 24.93 28.62
C LEU A 669 2.01 23.78 28.98
N ALA A 670 2.23 22.59 28.46
CA ALA A 670 1.44 21.41 28.78
C ALA A 670 1.58 21.04 30.27
N ALA A 671 2.80 21.02 30.80
CA ALA A 671 3.03 20.73 32.20
C ALA A 671 2.37 21.78 33.14
N ARG A 672 2.43 23.07 32.79
CA ARG A 672 1.76 24.15 33.55
C ARG A 672 0.25 23.96 33.58
N TRP A 673 -0.38 23.64 32.45
CA TRP A 673 -1.83 23.37 32.36
C TRP A 673 -2.21 22.02 33.01
N GLY A 674 -1.27 21.07 33.08
CA GLY A 674 -1.42 19.80 33.79
C GLY A 674 -1.46 19.95 35.32
N GLY A 675 -1.06 21.12 35.88
CA GLY A 675 -1.18 21.44 37.30
C GLY A 675 -2.65 21.65 37.71
N LEU A 676 -3.28 20.62 38.29
CA LEU A 676 -4.69 20.58 38.63
C LEU A 676 -5.15 21.70 39.55
N ALA A 677 -4.35 21.99 40.61
CA ALA A 677 -4.70 22.92 41.68
C ALA A 677 -4.96 24.35 41.14
N ASP A 678 -4.11 24.80 40.21
CA ASP A 678 -4.14 26.16 39.67
C ASP A 678 -5.07 26.36 38.47
N ASN A 679 -5.45 25.29 37.80
CA ASN A 679 -6.14 25.37 36.49
C ASN A 679 -7.56 24.86 36.51
N ARG A 680 -8.04 24.28 37.59
CA ARG A 680 -9.38 23.63 37.63
C ARG A 680 -10.52 24.57 37.24
N ASP A 681 -10.61 25.74 37.83
CA ASP A 681 -11.69 26.71 37.54
C ASP A 681 -11.54 27.30 36.14
N ARG A 682 -10.30 27.48 35.68
CA ARG A 682 -9.99 27.99 34.34
C ARG A 682 -10.36 26.98 33.27
N LEU A 683 -10.08 25.68 33.44
CA LEU A 683 -10.51 24.61 32.56
C LEU A 683 -12.04 24.52 32.48
N LEU A 684 -12.73 24.67 33.63
CA LEU A 684 -14.20 24.67 33.66
C LEU A 684 -14.77 25.87 32.90
N LYS A 685 -14.17 27.05 33.05
CA LYS A 685 -14.58 28.26 32.31
C LYS A 685 -14.37 28.05 30.80
N LEU A 686 -13.15 27.62 30.40
CA LEU A 686 -12.85 27.36 29.00
C LEU A 686 -13.81 26.33 28.38
N ARG A 687 -14.09 25.23 29.09
CA ARG A 687 -15.02 24.20 28.63
C ARG A 687 -16.40 24.76 28.29
N ARG A 688 -16.87 25.79 29.00
CA ARG A 688 -18.16 26.43 28.77
C ARG A 688 -18.13 27.44 27.64
N GLU A 689 -17.01 28.14 27.46
CA GLU A 689 -16.92 29.34 26.59
C GLU A 689 -16.31 29.06 25.22
N MET A 690 -15.45 28.04 25.07
CA MET A 690 -14.64 27.85 23.85
C MET A 690 -15.47 27.64 22.59
N ARG A 691 -16.58 26.89 22.67
CA ARG A 691 -17.48 26.70 21.51
C ARG A 691 -18.04 28.03 21.02
N SER A 692 -18.47 28.90 21.94
CA SER A 692 -19.00 30.22 21.60
C SER A 692 -17.89 31.14 21.08
N LEU A 693 -16.70 31.09 21.65
CA LEU A 693 -15.54 31.86 21.19
C LEU A 693 -15.17 31.45 19.75
N LEU A 694 -15.04 30.15 19.49
CA LEU A 694 -14.72 29.66 18.15
C LEU A 694 -15.83 30.03 17.14
N SER A 695 -17.09 29.83 17.52
CA SER A 695 -18.24 30.16 16.67
C SER A 695 -18.30 31.66 16.29
N ALA A 696 -17.82 32.54 17.15
CA ALA A 696 -17.80 34.01 16.91
C ALA A 696 -16.49 34.47 16.22
N SER A 697 -15.54 33.56 15.98
CA SER A 697 -14.22 33.87 15.43
C SER A 697 -14.19 33.80 13.89
N ALA A 698 -13.12 34.32 13.30
CA ALA A 698 -12.85 34.23 11.87
C ALA A 698 -12.80 32.77 11.35
N VAL A 699 -12.50 31.79 12.23
CA VAL A 699 -12.47 30.34 11.86
C VAL A 699 -13.86 29.85 11.47
N CYS A 700 -14.93 30.37 12.07
CA CYS A 700 -16.31 29.99 11.77
C CYS A 700 -17.08 31.03 10.92
N ASP A 701 -16.43 32.10 10.52
CA ASP A 701 -17.03 33.08 9.58
C ASP A 701 -16.89 32.59 8.13
N THR A 702 -17.60 31.53 7.80
CA THR A 702 -17.56 30.93 6.46
C THR A 702 -17.96 31.91 5.37
N ARG A 703 -18.91 32.77 5.64
CA ARG A 703 -19.39 33.80 4.66
C ARG A 703 -18.30 34.84 4.37
N GLY A 704 -17.69 35.40 5.41
CA GLY A 704 -16.57 36.34 5.25
C GLY A 704 -15.39 35.71 4.54
N PHE A 705 -15.08 34.47 4.87
CA PHE A 705 -14.03 33.71 4.19
C PHE A 705 -14.38 33.49 2.71
N THR A 706 -15.63 33.13 2.37
CA THR A 706 -16.04 32.93 0.96
C THR A 706 -15.91 34.22 0.16
N LEU A 707 -16.33 35.37 0.71
CA LEU A 707 -16.16 36.67 0.05
C LEU A 707 -14.69 36.99 -0.25
N GLU A 708 -13.78 36.66 0.67
CA GLU A 708 -12.36 36.85 0.44
C GLU A 708 -11.79 35.90 -0.64
N MET A 709 -12.24 34.67 -0.66
CA MET A 709 -11.88 33.71 -1.73
C MET A 709 -12.39 34.18 -3.10
N GLU A 710 -13.61 34.70 -3.18
CA GLU A 710 -14.19 35.25 -4.39
C GLU A 710 -13.40 36.48 -4.89
N ARG A 711 -12.98 37.35 -3.98
CA ARG A 711 -12.08 38.47 -4.29
C ARG A 711 -10.73 38.00 -4.84
N ILE A 712 -10.16 36.96 -4.25
CA ILE A 712 -8.93 36.35 -4.71
C ILE A 712 -9.12 35.80 -6.12
N TYR A 713 -10.16 35.01 -6.39
CA TYR A 713 -10.42 34.41 -7.71
C TYR A 713 -10.60 35.51 -8.79
N ALA A 714 -11.39 36.53 -8.52
CA ALA A 714 -11.59 37.64 -9.45
C ALA A 714 -10.28 38.41 -9.71
N THR A 715 -9.44 38.60 -8.68
CA THR A 715 -8.14 39.27 -8.82
C THR A 715 -7.18 38.46 -9.67
N CYS A 716 -7.08 37.13 -9.41
CA CYS A 716 -6.24 36.23 -10.20
C CYS A 716 -6.67 36.21 -11.67
N TRP A 717 -7.97 36.16 -11.93
CA TRP A 717 -8.50 36.22 -13.28
C TRP A 717 -8.16 37.53 -13.97
N SER A 718 -8.38 38.70 -13.30
CA SER A 718 -8.05 40.02 -13.84
C SER A 718 -6.54 40.14 -14.14
N ASN A 719 -5.68 39.62 -13.30
CA ASN A 719 -4.23 39.61 -13.52
C ASN A 719 -3.85 38.77 -14.76
N GLN A 720 -4.51 37.66 -14.94
CA GLN A 720 -4.29 36.77 -16.10
C GLN A 720 -4.72 37.45 -17.40
N CYS A 721 -5.89 38.14 -17.38
CA CYS A 721 -6.36 38.92 -18.53
C CYS A 721 -5.37 40.05 -18.92
N ARG A 722 -4.86 40.78 -17.91
CA ARG A 722 -3.86 41.87 -18.16
C ARG A 722 -2.54 41.33 -18.71
N ALA A 723 -2.06 40.19 -18.21
CA ALA A 723 -0.82 39.58 -18.71
C ALA A 723 -0.94 39.22 -20.20
N VAL A 724 -2.07 38.64 -20.60
CA VAL A 724 -2.34 38.28 -22.00
C VAL A 724 -2.46 39.53 -22.90
N ALA A 725 -3.09 40.60 -22.41
CA ALA A 725 -3.19 41.87 -23.14
C ALA A 725 -1.81 42.57 -23.33
N ALA A 726 -0.93 42.45 -22.34
CA ALA A 726 0.44 42.97 -22.40
C ALA A 726 1.32 42.22 -23.41
N ASP A 727 1.09 40.94 -23.61
CA ASP A 727 1.81 40.08 -24.57
C ASP A 727 1.31 40.23 -26.03
N GLY A 728 0.42 41.20 -26.31
CA GLY A 728 0.05 41.60 -27.69
C GLY A 728 -1.14 40.83 -28.28
N ILE A 729 -1.93 40.16 -27.47
CA ILE A 729 -3.24 39.60 -27.87
C ILE A 729 -4.32 40.64 -27.53
N GLU A 730 -4.77 41.42 -28.56
CA GLU A 730 -5.83 42.38 -28.42
C GLU A 730 -7.16 41.77 -27.93
N ASN A 731 -7.85 42.46 -27.03
CA ASN A 731 -9.18 42.26 -26.45
C ASN A 731 -9.29 41.54 -25.11
N CYS A 732 -8.87 42.25 -24.04
CA CYS A 732 -9.37 41.96 -22.70
C CYS A 732 -9.74 43.27 -21.98
N GLU A 733 -10.70 44.02 -22.52
CA GLU A 733 -11.33 45.17 -21.85
C GLU A 733 -12.72 44.78 -21.33
N SER A 734 -12.78 43.98 -20.30
CA SER A 734 -13.92 43.96 -19.35
C SER A 734 -13.56 43.12 -18.11
N SER A 735 -13.08 43.84 -17.10
CA SER A 735 -13.03 43.23 -15.76
C SER A 735 -14.46 43.01 -15.29
N PRO A 736 -14.85 41.83 -14.76
CA PRO A 736 -16.15 41.69 -14.13
C PRO A 736 -16.28 42.73 -13.03
N ARG A 737 -17.35 43.50 -13.03
CA ARG A 737 -17.65 44.45 -11.96
C ARG A 737 -17.81 43.67 -10.68
N LEU A 738 -16.83 43.76 -9.79
CA LEU A 738 -16.97 43.29 -8.41
C LEU A 738 -18.19 43.97 -7.81
N PRO A 739 -19.07 43.23 -7.10
CA PRO A 739 -20.13 43.87 -6.35
C PRO A 739 -19.47 44.86 -5.38
N VAL A 740 -19.86 46.14 -5.49
CA VAL A 740 -19.44 47.20 -4.56
C VAL A 740 -20.17 46.97 -3.25
N TYR A 741 -19.53 46.18 -2.38
CA TYR A 741 -20.02 46.00 -1.02
C TYR A 741 -19.80 47.32 -0.22
N THR A 742 -20.83 48.16 -0.16
CA THR A 742 -20.84 49.30 0.74
C THR A 742 -20.92 48.82 2.18
N GLU A 743 -20.19 49.46 3.10
CA GLU A 743 -20.07 49.16 4.54
C GLU A 743 -21.40 49.14 5.35
N ARG A 744 -22.55 48.97 4.70
CA ARG A 744 -23.89 49.09 5.32
C ARG A 744 -24.58 47.79 5.71
N GLN A 745 -23.84 46.72 6.02
CA GLN A 745 -24.44 45.49 6.60
C GLN A 745 -23.68 44.95 7.80
N LYS A 746 -23.15 45.83 8.67
CA LYS A 746 -22.85 45.44 10.05
C LYS A 746 -24.09 45.83 10.90
N ARG A 747 -25.05 44.93 11.02
CA ARG A 747 -26.00 44.79 12.13
C ARG A 747 -26.51 43.39 12.21
#